data_2ef58f4eb8cc1e451b811e2466b7c8b5
#
_entry.id   2ef58f4eb8cc1e451b811e2466b7c8b5
#
_cell.length_a   1.000
_cell.length_b   1.000
_cell.length_c   1.000
_cell.angle_alpha   90.00
_cell.angle_beta   90.00
_cell.angle_gamma   90.00
#
_symmetry.space_group_name_H-M   'P 1'
#
loop_
_entity.id
_entity.type
_entity.pdbx_description
1 polymer ?
#
loop_
_entity_poly.entity_id
_entity_poly.type
_entity_poly.pdbx_seq_one_letter_code
_entity_poly.pdbx_strand_id
1 'polypeptide(L)'
;MPDIPLWHWATGVLSQTLRPGITETPPSQPSPTFPETELSADSPQRARDQIISTYRARITQLQQQRDWAIIQRGRCYGYVIASLIALVASFYLWFWPHLLPLWTAFLPAVAAMAAFGEACRRDRRARDSVRLLDLYHGRLQRVQHEWMGKGDPGLDLQMKDHVSAHDLDLFGEGSLFELLCDVQTPAGREALGRWLQSPAPPEDVISRQCAIRSLCDRTDLREKFALLRGDEASEYSWNSLRDWLVASQVRFPRWAPWAGLLLSLSLVSVAVCGWREVITPHDTVVVLAIIGTAQGAIALFLRRRVRFVLGGMQLPASKLESMRRLCVLVDGESIEGALLSRVQLRLRGSSKLVSQLQRLERVRELRDNEYLFWLLFPLLWSTQWTMKIERWRQRHGQELFQYLTVLGEFEALLAIAAYAYENPADSYPELVGEGPWFEATEMGHPLMDVRTCVRNDLTLGGEMRFLLVTGSNMSGKSTLLRAVGLNATLAWMGAPVRAARLRLSPLQVCASIRVDDSLMNGHSHFYAEVERLKAIFDCAASGPPVLFLIDELFGGTNSADRRVAAEAVIRLLVERRAIGLVTSHDLALTEIAEKRELKGANVHFADLPTAEGLNFDYHLRPGKVEHSNALKIIKLIGIPLN
;
A
#
# COMPACT_ATOMS: atom_id res chain seq x y z
N MET A 1 8.38 -26.03 4.42
CA MET A 1 8.69 -26.22 5.85
C MET A 1 8.79 -27.72 6.08
N PRO A 2 9.94 -28.28 6.43
CA PRO A 2 10.07 -29.72 6.68
C PRO A 2 9.54 -30.08 8.07
N ASP A 3 8.90 -31.24 8.12
CA ASP A 3 8.30 -31.87 9.29
C ASP A 3 9.33 -32.07 10.42
N ILE A 4 9.08 -31.45 11.56
CA ILE A 4 9.81 -31.70 12.80
C ILE A 4 8.91 -32.60 13.66
N PRO A 5 9.35 -33.80 14.06
CA PRO A 5 8.51 -34.74 14.79
C PRO A 5 8.18 -34.22 16.18
N LEU A 6 6.91 -34.38 16.57
CA LEU A 6 6.26 -33.94 17.81
C LEU A 6 6.91 -34.40 19.12
N TRP A 7 7.85 -35.33 19.06
CA TRP A 7 8.42 -35.97 20.29
C TRP A 7 9.56 -35.18 20.95
N HIS A 8 10.22 -34.29 20.28
CA HIS A 8 11.32 -33.49 20.89
C HIS A 8 10.83 -32.33 21.79
N TRP A 9 9.53 -32.01 21.78
CA TRP A 9 8.96 -30.92 22.56
C TRP A 9 8.59 -31.27 24.00
N ALA A 10 8.34 -32.55 24.29
CA ALA A 10 7.89 -32.96 25.61
C ALA A 10 9.00 -32.99 26.68
N THR A 11 10.24 -33.24 26.28
CA THR A 11 11.35 -33.36 27.22
C THR A 11 12.07 -32.05 27.58
N GLY A 12 11.99 -31.04 26.70
CA GLY A 12 12.59 -29.73 26.96
C GLY A 12 11.77 -28.82 27.87
N VAL A 13 10.45 -29.02 27.94
CA VAL A 13 9.54 -28.15 28.72
C VAL A 13 9.51 -28.52 30.19
N LEU A 14 9.75 -29.77 30.52
CA LEU A 14 9.68 -30.26 31.93
C LEU A 14 10.91 -29.89 32.79
N SER A 15 12.05 -29.58 32.19
CA SER A 15 13.27 -29.21 32.95
C SER A 15 13.38 -27.72 33.32
N GLN A 16 12.56 -26.84 32.73
CA GLN A 16 12.57 -25.41 33.03
C GLN A 16 11.42 -24.91 33.93
N THR A 17 10.51 -25.79 34.33
CA THR A 17 9.28 -25.40 35.08
C THR A 17 9.41 -25.45 36.61
N LEU A 18 10.59 -25.74 37.18
CA LEU A 18 10.80 -25.77 38.62
C LEU A 18 11.77 -24.68 39.09
N ARG A 19 11.45 -23.41 38.90
CA ARG A 19 11.95 -22.32 39.75
C ARG A 19 10.75 -21.64 40.42
N PRO A 20 10.64 -21.69 41.75
CA PRO A 20 9.62 -20.94 42.48
C PRO A 20 10.04 -19.46 42.56
N GLY A 21 9.13 -18.59 42.19
CA GLY A 21 9.21 -17.17 42.54
C GLY A 21 9.35 -16.20 41.39
N ILE A 22 8.28 -16.00 40.62
CA ILE A 22 7.93 -14.66 40.05
C ILE A 22 6.41 -14.67 39.87
N THR A 23 5.68 -14.21 40.86
CA THR A 23 4.31 -13.73 40.75
C THR A 23 4.38 -12.27 40.31
N GLU A 24 4.62 -12.02 39.07
CA GLU A 24 4.43 -10.68 38.50
C GLU A 24 3.25 -10.73 37.55
N THR A 25 2.20 -10.04 37.97
CA THR A 25 1.14 -9.59 37.07
C THR A 25 1.76 -8.79 35.93
N PRO A 26 1.33 -8.96 34.67
CA PRO A 26 1.82 -8.13 33.60
C PRO A 26 1.51 -6.67 33.94
N PRO A 27 2.44 -5.72 33.76
CA PRO A 27 2.15 -4.34 33.99
C PRO A 27 1.02 -3.92 33.05
N SER A 28 -0.13 -3.59 33.63
CA SER A 28 -1.17 -2.82 32.97
C SER A 28 -0.64 -1.41 32.87
N GLN A 29 0.25 -1.16 31.91
CA GLN A 29 0.65 0.20 31.59
C GLN A 29 -0.26 0.76 30.51
N PRO A 30 -0.67 2.04 30.64
CA PRO A 30 -1.33 2.75 29.57
C PRO A 30 -0.43 2.72 28.32
N SER A 31 -1.06 2.74 27.17
CA SER A 31 -0.37 2.97 25.90
C SER A 31 0.63 4.11 26.11
N PRO A 32 1.90 3.98 25.67
CA PRO A 32 2.86 5.05 25.86
C PRO A 32 2.27 6.31 25.22
N THR A 33 1.88 7.27 26.03
CA THR A 33 1.71 8.64 25.61
C THR A 33 3.11 9.09 25.22
N PHE A 34 3.37 9.10 23.93
CA PHE A 34 4.57 9.72 23.41
C PHE A 34 4.52 11.18 23.83
N PRO A 35 5.60 11.77 24.37
CA PRO A 35 5.61 13.16 24.74
C PRO A 35 5.17 13.97 23.53
N GLU A 36 4.23 14.90 23.75
CA GLU A 36 3.94 15.96 22.80
C GLU A 36 5.26 16.67 22.54
N THR A 37 5.89 16.35 21.43
CA THR A 37 7.19 16.90 21.08
C THR A 37 6.94 18.31 20.55
N GLU A 38 7.00 19.30 21.42
CA GLU A 38 7.52 20.60 21.01
C GLU A 38 8.94 20.32 20.48
N LEU A 39 9.05 20.07 19.18
CA LEU A 39 10.30 19.98 18.45
C LEU A 39 10.90 21.39 18.47
N SER A 40 11.61 21.72 19.55
CA SER A 40 12.50 22.85 19.58
C SER A 40 13.49 22.69 18.40
N ALA A 41 13.90 23.80 17.81
CA ALA A 41 14.73 23.95 16.61
C ALA A 41 16.12 23.27 16.66
N ASP A 42 16.28 22.24 17.48
CA ASP A 42 17.48 21.43 17.60
C ASP A 42 17.61 20.47 16.42
N SER A 43 18.72 20.54 15.78
CA SER A 43 19.14 19.93 14.51
C SER A 43 18.30 18.73 13.99
N PRO A 44 17.98 18.67 12.69
CA PRO A 44 17.19 17.58 12.06
C PRO A 44 17.68 16.17 12.42
N GLN A 45 18.97 16.05 12.75
CA GLN A 45 19.60 14.79 13.12
C GLN A 45 19.18 14.30 14.51
N ARG A 46 19.02 15.19 15.48
CA ARG A 46 18.56 14.84 16.84
C ARG A 46 17.13 14.33 16.82
N ALA A 47 16.25 14.97 16.03
CA ALA A 47 14.87 14.51 15.87
C ALA A 47 14.81 13.10 15.28
N ARG A 48 15.64 12.82 14.27
CA ARG A 48 15.74 11.47 13.66
C ARG A 48 16.28 10.44 14.66
N ASP A 49 17.31 10.76 15.41
CA ASP A 49 17.88 9.86 16.42
C ASP A 49 16.87 9.55 17.53
N GLN A 50 16.02 10.52 17.88
CA GLN A 50 14.93 10.32 18.82
C GLN A 50 13.88 9.34 18.27
N ILE A 51 13.51 9.45 16.99
CA ILE A 51 12.59 8.50 16.33
C ILE A 51 13.19 7.09 16.31
N ILE A 52 14.48 6.95 15.96
CA ILE A 52 15.18 5.67 15.98
C ILE A 52 15.17 5.05 17.39
N SER A 53 15.45 5.85 18.42
CA SER A 53 15.42 5.38 19.81
C SER A 53 14.03 4.93 20.24
N THR A 54 13.00 5.68 19.85
CA THR A 54 11.58 5.36 20.10
C THR A 54 11.18 4.03 19.44
N TYR A 55 11.53 3.86 18.17
CA TYR A 55 11.22 2.61 17.46
C TYR A 55 11.97 1.41 18.05
N ARG A 56 13.24 1.56 18.43
CA ARG A 56 14.01 0.50 19.10
C ARG A 56 13.42 0.12 20.47
N ALA A 57 13.02 1.10 21.26
CA ALA A 57 12.36 0.88 22.54
C ALA A 57 11.04 0.10 22.34
N ARG A 58 10.23 0.47 21.34
CA ARG A 58 8.98 -0.21 21.00
C ARG A 58 9.22 -1.64 20.52
N ILE A 59 10.22 -1.87 19.68
CA ILE A 59 10.64 -3.22 19.24
C ILE A 59 10.99 -4.09 20.45
N THR A 60 11.83 -3.59 21.36
CA THR A 60 12.21 -4.32 22.58
C THR A 60 11.00 -4.69 23.45
N GLN A 61 10.08 -3.74 23.63
CA GLN A 61 8.83 -3.98 24.36
C GLN A 61 7.96 -5.07 23.70
N LEU A 62 7.80 -5.01 22.39
CA LEU A 62 7.03 -5.99 21.62
C LEU A 62 7.67 -7.38 21.64
N GLN A 63 8.99 -7.47 21.61
CA GLN A 63 9.74 -8.73 21.76
C GLN A 63 9.48 -9.35 23.12
N GLN A 64 9.55 -8.57 24.20
CA GLN A 64 9.23 -9.04 25.56
C GLN A 64 7.78 -9.53 25.67
N GLN A 65 6.83 -8.77 25.11
CA GLN A 65 5.41 -9.15 25.09
C GLN A 65 5.17 -10.46 24.33
N ARG A 66 5.81 -10.63 23.16
CA ARG A 66 5.76 -11.86 22.37
C ARG A 66 6.28 -13.05 23.17
N ASP A 67 7.49 -12.92 23.72
CA ASP A 67 8.16 -14.01 24.42
C ASP A 67 7.39 -14.43 25.68
N TRP A 68 6.87 -13.46 26.41
CA TRP A 68 5.97 -13.72 27.53
C TRP A 68 4.69 -14.45 27.09
N ALA A 69 4.05 -14.01 26.01
CA ALA A 69 2.85 -14.65 25.49
C ALA A 69 3.11 -16.09 25.04
N ILE A 70 4.26 -16.37 24.41
CA ILE A 70 4.68 -17.72 24.01
C ILE A 70 4.86 -18.63 25.23
N ILE A 71 5.57 -18.17 26.28
CA ILE A 71 5.79 -18.92 27.50
C ILE A 71 4.44 -19.25 28.19
N GLN A 72 3.56 -18.24 28.32
CA GLN A 72 2.25 -18.42 28.93
C GLN A 72 1.37 -19.38 28.12
N ARG A 73 1.42 -19.29 26.77
CA ARG A 73 0.73 -20.25 25.88
C ARG A 73 1.18 -21.68 26.17
N GLY A 74 2.50 -21.91 26.29
CA GLY A 74 3.04 -23.24 26.66
C GLY A 74 2.48 -23.77 27.98
N ARG A 75 2.39 -22.91 29.02
CA ARG A 75 1.78 -23.26 30.28
C ARG A 75 0.30 -23.61 30.15
N CYS A 76 -0.46 -22.83 29.35
CA CYS A 76 -1.87 -23.11 29.09
C CYS A 76 -2.07 -24.49 28.42
N TYR A 77 -1.23 -24.86 27.45
CA TYR A 77 -1.27 -26.19 26.84
C TYR A 77 -0.94 -27.28 27.84
N GLY A 78 -0.02 -27.08 28.79
CA GLY A 78 0.22 -27.97 29.90
C GLY A 78 -1.04 -28.22 30.75
N TYR A 79 -1.80 -27.14 31.06
CA TYR A 79 -3.09 -27.27 31.76
C TYR A 79 -4.16 -27.99 30.92
N VAL A 80 -4.20 -27.78 29.61
CA VAL A 80 -5.10 -28.53 28.70
C VAL A 80 -4.78 -30.02 28.78
N ILE A 81 -3.50 -30.42 28.67
CA ILE A 81 -3.08 -31.82 28.74
C ILE A 81 -3.42 -32.44 30.10
N ALA A 82 -3.10 -31.75 31.20
CA ALA A 82 -3.43 -32.20 32.54
C ALA A 82 -4.94 -32.38 32.73
N SER A 83 -5.75 -31.44 32.23
CA SER A 83 -7.21 -31.53 32.30
C SER A 83 -7.77 -32.66 31.44
N LEU A 84 -7.19 -32.95 30.29
CA LEU A 84 -7.57 -34.07 29.43
C LEU A 84 -7.22 -35.43 30.11
N ILE A 85 -6.06 -35.52 30.75
CA ILE A 85 -5.68 -36.72 31.52
C ILE A 85 -6.68 -36.93 32.67
N ALA A 86 -7.03 -35.86 33.42
CA ALA A 86 -8.03 -35.93 34.48
C ALA A 86 -9.42 -36.32 33.96
N LEU A 87 -9.79 -35.83 32.76
CA LEU A 87 -11.04 -36.21 32.11
C LEU A 87 -11.07 -37.69 31.75
N VAL A 88 -10.01 -38.22 31.15
CA VAL A 88 -9.88 -39.65 30.83
C VAL A 88 -9.90 -40.50 32.09
N ALA A 89 -9.18 -40.09 33.15
CA ALA A 89 -9.21 -40.76 34.45
C ALA A 89 -10.61 -40.77 35.06
N SER A 90 -11.36 -39.65 34.98
CA SER A 90 -12.75 -39.57 35.46
C SER A 90 -13.67 -40.55 34.72
N PHE A 91 -13.52 -40.65 33.39
CA PHE A 91 -14.26 -41.61 32.57
C PHE A 91 -13.89 -43.07 32.91
N TYR A 92 -12.58 -43.37 33.09
CA TYR A 92 -12.12 -44.70 33.49
C TYR A 92 -12.70 -45.12 34.85
N LEU A 93 -12.64 -44.26 35.88
CA LEU A 93 -13.15 -44.50 37.22
C LEU A 93 -14.68 -44.60 37.26
N TRP A 94 -15.38 -43.98 36.33
CA TRP A 94 -16.82 -44.17 36.15
C TRP A 94 -17.15 -45.50 35.49
N PHE A 95 -16.41 -45.90 34.43
CA PHE A 95 -16.77 -47.03 33.57
C PHE A 95 -16.43 -48.39 34.20
N TRP A 96 -15.24 -48.57 34.77
CA TRP A 96 -14.79 -49.89 35.25
C TRP A 96 -15.04 -50.13 36.71
N PRO A 97 -14.51 -49.34 37.69
CA PRO A 97 -14.76 -49.59 39.11
C PRO A 97 -16.06 -48.95 39.64
N HIS A 98 -16.77 -48.14 38.82
CA HIS A 98 -17.95 -47.35 39.22
C HIS A 98 -17.73 -46.47 40.47
N LEU A 99 -16.48 -46.03 40.71
CA LEU A 99 -16.09 -45.29 41.91
C LEU A 99 -16.54 -43.84 41.89
N LEU A 100 -16.68 -43.24 40.71
CA LEU A 100 -17.07 -41.83 40.54
C LEU A 100 -18.32 -41.70 39.65
N PRO A 101 -19.23 -40.78 39.97
CA PRO A 101 -20.35 -40.47 39.10
C PRO A 101 -19.90 -39.71 37.83
N LEU A 102 -20.60 -39.87 36.71
CA LEU A 102 -20.28 -39.28 35.40
C LEU A 102 -20.11 -37.75 35.44
N TRP A 103 -20.84 -37.04 36.32
CA TRP A 103 -20.77 -35.58 36.43
C TRP A 103 -19.38 -35.07 36.86
N THR A 104 -18.54 -35.91 37.49
CA THR A 104 -17.16 -35.54 37.87
C THR A 104 -16.27 -35.25 36.66
N ALA A 105 -16.60 -35.80 35.48
CA ALA A 105 -15.92 -35.50 34.22
C ALA A 105 -16.19 -34.06 33.72
N PHE A 106 -17.25 -33.40 34.23
CA PHE A 106 -17.60 -32.04 33.80
C PHE A 106 -16.55 -31.00 34.21
N LEU A 107 -15.99 -31.09 35.42
CA LEU A 107 -14.98 -30.14 35.90
C LEU A 107 -13.70 -30.12 35.03
N PRO A 108 -13.04 -31.26 34.77
CA PRO A 108 -11.86 -31.26 33.89
C PRO A 108 -12.19 -30.91 32.45
N ALA A 109 -13.40 -31.19 31.94
CA ALA A 109 -13.82 -30.74 30.61
C ALA A 109 -13.92 -29.20 30.52
N VAL A 110 -14.55 -28.57 31.52
CA VAL A 110 -14.63 -27.11 31.61
C VAL A 110 -13.24 -26.47 31.77
N ALA A 111 -12.38 -27.07 32.62
CA ALA A 111 -11.01 -26.61 32.82
C ALA A 111 -10.19 -26.70 31.50
N ALA A 112 -10.32 -27.80 30.76
CA ALA A 112 -9.68 -27.96 29.46
C ALA A 112 -10.14 -26.88 28.45
N MET A 113 -11.46 -26.64 28.37
CA MET A 113 -12.00 -25.57 27.48
C MET A 113 -11.52 -24.18 27.89
N ALA A 114 -11.51 -23.87 29.18
CA ALA A 114 -11.03 -22.59 29.68
C ALA A 114 -9.53 -22.38 29.38
N ALA A 115 -8.70 -23.39 29.66
CA ALA A 115 -7.27 -23.38 29.39
C ALA A 115 -6.99 -23.29 27.88
N PHE A 116 -7.74 -23.99 27.04
CA PHE A 116 -7.63 -23.89 25.58
C PHE A 116 -8.04 -22.51 25.08
N GLY A 117 -9.14 -21.95 25.59
CA GLY A 117 -9.56 -20.58 25.24
C GLY A 117 -8.51 -19.55 25.62
N GLU A 118 -7.83 -19.70 26.78
CA GLU A 118 -6.73 -18.82 27.17
C GLU A 118 -5.48 -19.05 26.30
N ALA A 119 -5.16 -20.29 25.95
CA ALA A 119 -4.07 -20.59 25.01
C ALA A 119 -4.29 -19.88 23.65
N CYS A 120 -5.50 -19.94 23.11
CA CYS A 120 -5.87 -19.26 21.88
C CYS A 120 -5.76 -17.72 22.00
N ARG A 121 -6.12 -17.15 23.16
CA ARG A 121 -5.94 -15.71 23.41
C ARG A 121 -4.46 -15.31 23.44
N ARG A 122 -3.60 -16.11 24.09
CA ARG A 122 -2.16 -15.88 24.15
C ARG A 122 -1.50 -16.02 22.77
N ASP A 123 -1.95 -17.00 22.01
CA ASP A 123 -1.47 -17.20 20.64
C ASP A 123 -1.82 -16.01 19.72
N ARG A 124 -3.03 -15.45 19.85
CA ARG A 124 -3.40 -14.20 19.14
C ARG A 124 -2.48 -13.05 19.53
N ARG A 125 -2.25 -12.82 20.83
CA ARG A 125 -1.35 -11.75 21.30
C ARG A 125 0.07 -11.91 20.76
N ALA A 126 0.58 -13.15 20.74
CA ALA A 126 1.90 -13.42 20.16
C ALA A 126 1.96 -13.07 18.66
N ARG A 127 0.95 -13.47 17.88
CA ARG A 127 0.84 -13.10 16.46
C ARG A 127 0.72 -11.60 16.25
N ASP A 128 -0.09 -10.93 17.06
CA ASP A 128 -0.24 -9.46 16.98
C ASP A 128 1.09 -8.75 17.27
N SER A 129 1.87 -9.23 18.27
CA SER A 129 3.20 -8.71 18.55
C SER A 129 4.18 -8.94 17.39
N VAL A 130 4.13 -10.10 16.71
CA VAL A 130 4.97 -10.36 15.52
C VAL A 130 4.64 -9.39 14.40
N ARG A 131 3.36 -9.14 14.10
CA ARG A 131 2.94 -8.19 13.07
C ARG A 131 3.42 -6.77 13.33
N LEU A 132 3.33 -6.33 14.60
CA LEU A 132 3.85 -5.02 14.98
C LEU A 132 5.38 -4.96 14.91
N LEU A 133 6.08 -6.05 15.24
CA LEU A 133 7.53 -6.14 15.08
C LEU A 133 7.93 -5.97 13.61
N ASP A 134 7.25 -6.65 12.68
CA ASP A 134 7.51 -6.52 11.25
C ASP A 134 7.28 -5.08 10.77
N LEU A 135 6.18 -4.44 11.22
CA LEU A 135 5.89 -3.03 10.93
C LEU A 135 7.02 -2.10 11.42
N TYR A 136 7.43 -2.25 12.68
CA TYR A 136 8.47 -1.37 13.26
C TYR A 136 9.87 -1.65 12.69
N HIS A 137 10.18 -2.89 12.31
CA HIS A 137 11.42 -3.20 11.61
C HIS A 137 11.46 -2.52 10.24
N GLY A 138 10.38 -2.60 9.45
CA GLY A 138 10.28 -1.90 8.16
C GLY A 138 10.44 -0.37 8.32
N ARG A 139 9.77 0.23 9.30
CA ARG A 139 9.89 1.66 9.60
C ARG A 139 11.29 2.06 10.06
N LEU A 140 11.92 1.24 10.91
CA LEU A 140 13.30 1.48 11.34
C LEU A 140 14.26 1.43 10.14
N GLN A 141 14.09 0.48 9.24
CA GLN A 141 14.88 0.39 8.00
C GLN A 141 14.68 1.64 7.12
N ARG A 142 13.45 2.19 7.00
CA ARG A 142 13.22 3.45 6.28
C ARG A 142 13.98 4.61 6.91
N VAL A 143 13.85 4.79 8.21
CA VAL A 143 14.56 5.87 8.92
C VAL A 143 16.07 5.69 8.84
N GLN A 144 16.60 4.47 8.80
CA GLN A 144 18.03 4.17 8.67
C GLN A 144 18.55 4.20 7.22
N HIS A 145 17.65 4.42 6.25
CA HIS A 145 17.95 4.37 4.82
C HIS A 145 18.41 2.98 4.31
N GLU A 146 17.84 1.93 4.89
CA GLU A 146 18.10 0.52 4.54
C GLU A 146 16.86 -0.17 3.92
N TRP A 147 15.96 0.60 3.35
CA TRP A 147 14.64 0.16 2.89
C TRP A 147 14.60 -0.32 1.44
N MET A 148 15.55 0.12 0.59
CA MET A 148 15.56 -0.18 -0.84
C MET A 148 15.55 -1.69 -1.11
N GLY A 149 14.64 -2.14 -1.96
CA GLY A 149 14.47 -3.54 -2.32
C GLY A 149 13.83 -4.42 -1.24
N LYS A 150 13.32 -3.83 -0.15
CA LYS A 150 12.68 -4.58 0.95
C LYS A 150 11.17 -4.35 1.05
N GLY A 151 10.66 -3.36 0.33
CA GLY A 151 9.26 -2.97 0.30
C GLY A 151 8.52 -3.47 -0.93
N ASP A 152 7.31 -2.96 -1.12
CA ASP A 152 6.51 -3.19 -2.32
C ASP A 152 6.95 -2.23 -3.44
N PRO A 153 7.46 -2.71 -4.58
CA PRO A 153 7.92 -1.84 -5.67
C PRO A 153 6.78 -1.21 -6.49
N GLY A 154 5.54 -1.70 -6.41
CA GLY A 154 4.36 -1.14 -7.09
C GLY A 154 4.39 -1.16 -8.61
N LEU A 155 5.24 -1.97 -9.26
CA LEU A 155 5.42 -1.98 -10.72
C LEU A 155 4.13 -2.23 -11.51
N ASP A 156 3.21 -3.03 -10.97
CA ASP A 156 1.92 -3.35 -11.56
C ASP A 156 0.94 -2.16 -11.60
N LEU A 157 1.19 -1.13 -10.78
CA LEU A 157 0.40 0.10 -10.72
C LEU A 157 0.87 1.18 -11.70
N GLN A 158 2.05 1.02 -12.26
CA GLN A 158 2.61 1.98 -13.21
C GLN A 158 1.78 2.01 -14.50
N MET A 159 1.27 3.19 -14.85
CA MET A 159 0.62 3.42 -16.14
C MET A 159 1.67 3.39 -17.25
N LYS A 160 1.43 2.59 -18.30
CA LYS A 160 2.39 2.42 -19.42
C LYS A 160 2.73 3.71 -20.15
N ASP A 161 1.76 4.61 -20.24
CA ASP A 161 1.88 5.85 -21.02
C ASP A 161 2.19 7.08 -20.14
N HIS A 162 2.59 6.87 -18.86
CA HIS A 162 2.91 8.00 -17.99
C HIS A 162 4.30 8.58 -18.32
N VAL A 163 4.34 9.85 -18.73
CA VAL A 163 5.52 10.52 -19.30
C VAL A 163 6.72 10.56 -18.33
N SER A 164 6.51 10.53 -17.01
CA SER A 164 7.56 10.75 -16.02
C SER A 164 7.80 9.62 -15.05
N ALA A 165 6.94 8.58 -15.01
CA ALA A 165 6.97 7.59 -13.94
C ALA A 165 8.28 6.80 -13.88
N HIS A 166 8.81 6.42 -15.04
CA HIS A 166 10.06 5.68 -15.16
C HIS A 166 11.29 6.59 -14.90
N ASP A 167 11.26 7.81 -15.40
CA ASP A 167 12.39 8.75 -15.33
C ASP A 167 12.63 9.27 -13.92
N LEU A 168 11.55 9.39 -13.13
CA LEU A 168 11.59 9.89 -11.77
C LEU A 168 11.66 8.78 -10.72
N ASP A 169 11.82 7.51 -11.11
CA ASP A 169 11.80 6.38 -10.20
C ASP A 169 10.57 6.40 -9.27
N LEU A 170 9.35 6.62 -9.85
CA LEU A 170 8.12 6.63 -9.07
C LEU A 170 7.72 5.23 -8.61
N PHE A 171 8.01 4.19 -9.43
CA PHE A 171 7.74 2.77 -9.17
C PHE A 171 9.00 1.95 -9.42
N GLY A 172 9.06 0.79 -8.81
CA GLY A 172 10.20 -0.10 -8.90
C GLY A 172 10.99 -0.18 -7.60
N GLU A 173 12.08 -0.93 -7.61
CA GLU A 173 13.01 -1.04 -6.48
C GLU A 173 13.74 0.29 -6.26
N GLY A 174 13.80 0.75 -5.02
CA GLY A 174 14.39 2.05 -4.66
C GLY A 174 13.53 3.26 -5.04
N SER A 175 12.25 3.07 -5.35
CA SER A 175 11.34 4.11 -5.84
C SER A 175 10.64 4.90 -4.74
N LEU A 176 9.96 5.99 -5.17
CA LEU A 176 9.14 6.79 -4.27
C LEU A 176 7.93 5.99 -3.74
N PHE A 177 7.34 5.13 -4.57
CA PHE A 177 6.26 4.25 -4.12
C PHE A 177 6.74 3.32 -3.02
N GLU A 178 7.86 2.63 -3.18
CA GLU A 178 8.43 1.73 -2.18
C GLU A 178 8.72 2.45 -0.86
N LEU A 179 9.27 3.68 -0.92
CA LEU A 179 9.54 4.50 0.25
C LEU A 179 8.25 4.85 1.02
N LEU A 180 7.18 5.20 0.32
CA LEU A 180 5.93 5.64 0.92
C LEU A 180 4.99 4.50 1.29
N CYS A 181 5.17 3.28 0.71
CA CYS A 181 4.24 2.18 0.82
C CYS A 181 4.28 1.50 2.20
N ASP A 182 3.58 2.09 3.17
CA ASP A 182 3.26 1.48 4.48
C ASP A 182 1.83 0.95 4.51
N VAL A 183 1.20 0.84 3.33
CA VAL A 183 -0.19 0.41 3.17
C VAL A 183 -0.32 -1.10 3.29
N GLN A 184 -1.46 -1.53 3.83
CA GLN A 184 -1.72 -2.93 4.14
C GLN A 184 -2.83 -3.53 3.25
N THR A 185 -3.67 -2.66 2.65
CA THR A 185 -4.75 -3.11 1.77
C THR A 185 -4.46 -2.80 0.31
N PRO A 186 -4.93 -3.63 -0.63
CA PRO A 186 -4.80 -3.34 -2.06
C PRO A 186 -5.50 -2.03 -2.47
N ALA A 187 -6.58 -1.64 -1.79
CA ALA A 187 -7.23 -0.36 -2.04
C ALA A 187 -6.35 0.85 -1.66
N GLY A 188 -5.64 0.75 -0.53
CA GLY A 188 -4.66 1.76 -0.11
C GLY A 188 -3.49 1.83 -1.08
N ARG A 189 -3.01 0.68 -1.54
CA ARG A 189 -1.96 0.54 -2.55
C ARG A 189 -2.35 1.21 -3.87
N GLU A 190 -3.56 0.94 -4.37
CA GLU A 190 -4.10 1.58 -5.58
C GLU A 190 -4.29 3.10 -5.39
N ALA A 191 -4.74 3.55 -4.21
CA ALA A 191 -4.90 4.96 -3.91
C ALA A 191 -3.56 5.71 -3.92
N LEU A 192 -2.54 5.14 -3.27
CA LEU A 192 -1.19 5.69 -3.23
C LEU A 192 -0.57 5.76 -4.63
N GLY A 193 -0.66 4.67 -5.41
CA GLY A 193 -0.16 4.61 -6.79
C GLY A 193 -0.84 5.60 -7.72
N ARG A 194 -2.16 5.81 -7.58
CA ARG A 194 -2.90 6.82 -8.33
C ARG A 194 -2.45 8.25 -7.98
N TRP A 195 -2.22 8.53 -6.69
CA TRP A 195 -1.77 9.87 -6.25
C TRP A 195 -0.37 10.22 -6.72
N LEU A 196 0.51 9.23 -6.91
CA LEU A 196 1.84 9.43 -7.49
C LEU A 196 1.80 9.82 -8.97
N GLN A 197 0.79 9.34 -9.71
CA GLN A 197 0.72 9.52 -11.17
C GLN A 197 -0.20 10.65 -11.61
N SER A 198 -1.06 11.14 -10.72
CA SER A 198 -2.06 12.14 -11.08
C SER A 198 -2.03 13.31 -10.11
N PRO A 199 -1.67 14.53 -10.57
CA PRO A 199 -1.72 15.72 -9.74
C PRO A 199 -3.16 15.98 -9.27
N ALA A 200 -3.31 16.27 -7.99
CA ALA A 200 -4.61 16.59 -7.42
C ALA A 200 -4.94 18.09 -7.57
N PRO A 201 -6.23 18.47 -7.57
CA PRO A 201 -6.61 19.88 -7.46
C PRO A 201 -6.02 20.52 -6.18
N PRO A 202 -5.65 21.81 -6.21
CA PRO A 202 -5.03 22.48 -5.05
C PRO A 202 -5.82 22.38 -3.75
N GLU A 203 -7.15 22.41 -3.83
CA GLU A 203 -8.05 22.27 -2.66
C GLU A 203 -7.93 20.90 -2.01
N ASP A 204 -7.81 19.85 -2.82
CA ASP A 204 -7.61 18.48 -2.33
C ASP A 204 -6.22 18.32 -1.70
N VAL A 205 -5.18 18.92 -2.31
CA VAL A 205 -3.81 18.92 -1.75
C VAL A 205 -3.79 19.57 -0.38
N ILE A 206 -4.37 20.77 -0.21
CA ILE A 206 -4.45 21.46 1.07
C ILE A 206 -5.23 20.61 2.10
N SER A 207 -6.34 20.02 1.66
CA SER A 207 -7.15 19.14 2.51
C SER A 207 -6.35 17.91 2.97
N ARG A 208 -5.54 17.31 2.08
CA ARG A 208 -4.64 16.19 2.40
C ARG A 208 -3.53 16.62 3.36
N GLN A 209 -2.89 17.77 3.14
CA GLN A 209 -1.86 18.30 4.06
C GLN A 209 -2.40 18.46 5.49
N CYS A 210 -3.60 19.03 5.64
CA CYS A 210 -4.25 19.16 6.94
C CYS A 210 -4.52 17.80 7.59
N ALA A 211 -5.02 16.84 6.81
CA ALA A 211 -5.29 15.49 7.27
C ALA A 211 -4.01 14.75 7.68
N ILE A 212 -2.95 14.85 6.88
CA ILE A 212 -1.65 14.22 7.16
C ILE A 212 -1.04 14.80 8.45
N ARG A 213 -1.09 16.11 8.65
CA ARG A 213 -0.61 16.75 9.88
C ARG A 213 -1.36 16.23 11.12
N SER A 214 -2.69 16.12 11.07
CA SER A 214 -3.47 15.62 12.20
C SER A 214 -3.29 14.10 12.44
N LEU A 215 -2.84 13.34 11.44
CA LEU A 215 -2.54 11.92 11.55
C LEU A 215 -1.07 11.61 11.87
N CYS A 216 -0.18 12.61 11.78
CA CYS A 216 1.26 12.44 11.92
C CYS A 216 1.64 11.79 13.27
N ASP A 217 1.08 12.25 14.37
CA ASP A 217 1.39 11.75 15.71
C ASP A 217 0.54 10.55 16.15
N ARG A 218 -0.44 10.14 15.32
CA ARG A 218 -1.36 9.03 15.63
C ARG A 218 -0.72 7.66 15.36
N THR A 219 0.38 7.37 16.05
CA THR A 219 1.05 6.06 15.97
C THR A 219 0.17 4.92 16.48
N ASP A 220 -0.68 5.19 17.50
CA ASP A 220 -1.67 4.27 18.03
C ASP A 220 -2.67 3.80 16.96
N LEU A 221 -3.15 4.73 16.13
CA LEU A 221 -4.08 4.44 15.06
C LEU A 221 -3.42 3.59 13.96
N ARG A 222 -2.16 3.91 13.61
CA ARG A 222 -1.37 3.12 12.65
C ARG A 222 -1.11 1.69 13.14
N GLU A 223 -0.82 1.50 14.45
CA GLU A 223 -0.70 0.17 15.05
C GLU A 223 -2.03 -0.60 14.99
N LYS A 224 -3.14 0.03 15.40
CA LYS A 224 -4.47 -0.59 15.34
C LYS A 224 -4.83 -0.98 13.91
N PHE A 225 -4.52 -0.14 12.94
CA PHE A 225 -4.80 -0.41 11.52
C PHE A 225 -4.00 -1.62 11.02
N ALA A 226 -2.70 -1.67 11.33
CA ALA A 226 -1.82 -2.79 10.98
C ALA A 226 -2.26 -4.12 11.63
N LEU A 227 -2.76 -4.10 12.87
CA LEU A 227 -3.26 -5.30 13.57
C LEU A 227 -4.56 -5.85 12.98
N LEU A 228 -5.39 -5.00 12.39
CA LEU A 228 -6.66 -5.42 11.78
C LEU A 228 -6.49 -6.04 10.38
N ARG A 229 -5.28 -5.99 9.81
CA ARG A 229 -4.94 -6.74 8.60
C ARG A 229 -5.19 -8.23 8.82
N GLY A 230 -5.97 -8.85 7.94
CA GLY A 230 -6.14 -10.31 7.94
C GLY A 230 -4.83 -11.02 7.58
N ASP A 231 -4.67 -12.26 8.08
CA ASP A 231 -3.58 -13.12 7.62
C ASP A 231 -3.72 -13.33 6.10
N GLU A 232 -2.67 -13.05 5.35
CA GLU A 232 -2.57 -13.18 3.90
C GLU A 232 -3.59 -12.37 3.09
N ALA A 233 -3.30 -11.11 2.85
CA ALA A 233 -3.94 -10.36 1.79
C ALA A 233 -3.38 -10.84 0.44
N SER A 234 -3.98 -11.87 -0.17
CA SER A 234 -3.66 -12.15 -1.57
C SER A 234 -4.28 -11.02 -2.41
N GLU A 235 -3.46 -10.29 -3.18
CA GLU A 235 -3.90 -9.29 -4.17
C GLU A 235 -4.97 -9.82 -5.10
N TYR A 236 -4.85 -11.08 -5.46
CA TYR A 236 -5.80 -11.78 -6.31
C TYR A 236 -7.23 -11.72 -5.77
N SER A 237 -7.41 -11.86 -4.46
CA SER A 237 -8.76 -11.84 -3.89
C SER A 237 -9.40 -10.44 -3.83
N TRP A 238 -8.58 -9.38 -3.79
CA TRP A 238 -9.08 -8.00 -3.83
C TRP A 238 -9.52 -7.59 -5.23
N ASN A 239 -8.69 -7.82 -6.22
CA ASN A 239 -9.01 -7.54 -7.61
C ASN A 239 -10.26 -8.29 -8.04
N SER A 240 -10.38 -9.57 -7.64
CA SER A 240 -11.58 -10.36 -7.87
C SER A 240 -12.82 -9.77 -7.22
N LEU A 241 -12.73 -9.24 -5.98
CA LEU A 241 -13.86 -8.57 -5.32
C LEU A 241 -14.24 -7.30 -6.06
N ARG A 242 -13.26 -6.44 -6.37
CA ARG A 242 -13.48 -5.20 -7.09
C ARG A 242 -14.17 -5.46 -8.44
N ASP A 243 -13.60 -6.36 -9.22
CA ASP A 243 -14.10 -6.70 -10.53
C ASP A 243 -15.50 -7.32 -10.44
N TRP A 244 -15.76 -8.14 -9.42
CA TRP A 244 -17.08 -8.69 -9.15
C TRP A 244 -18.09 -7.61 -8.75
N LEU A 245 -17.72 -6.64 -7.91
CA LEU A 245 -18.61 -5.55 -7.49
C LEU A 245 -19.04 -4.67 -8.68
N VAL A 246 -18.11 -4.41 -9.61
CA VAL A 246 -18.31 -3.54 -10.79
C VAL A 246 -18.86 -4.33 -11.99
N ALA A 247 -18.71 -5.66 -12.00
CA ALA A 247 -19.14 -6.51 -13.12
C ALA A 247 -20.61 -6.31 -13.51
N SER A 248 -20.91 -6.56 -14.78
CA SER A 248 -22.26 -6.49 -15.33
C SER A 248 -23.26 -7.32 -14.51
N GLN A 249 -24.44 -6.78 -14.30
CA GLN A 249 -25.48 -7.43 -13.50
C GLN A 249 -26.03 -8.68 -14.17
N VAL A 250 -26.07 -9.79 -13.43
CA VAL A 250 -26.65 -11.05 -13.89
C VAL A 250 -28.14 -11.09 -13.59
N ARG A 251 -28.96 -11.05 -14.63
CA ARG A 251 -30.42 -11.15 -14.47
C ARG A 251 -30.86 -12.61 -14.38
N PHE A 252 -31.39 -12.99 -13.23
CA PHE A 252 -32.08 -14.27 -13.06
C PHE A 252 -33.57 -14.14 -13.44
N PRO A 253 -34.17 -15.20 -14.02
CA PRO A 253 -35.59 -15.19 -14.30
C PRO A 253 -36.40 -14.97 -13.01
N ARG A 254 -37.48 -14.18 -13.10
CA ARG A 254 -38.31 -13.83 -11.93
C ARG A 254 -38.97 -15.05 -11.30
N TRP A 255 -39.24 -16.09 -12.08
CA TRP A 255 -39.85 -17.34 -11.62
C TRP A 255 -38.86 -18.25 -10.87
N ALA A 256 -37.57 -18.16 -11.13
CA ALA A 256 -36.54 -19.11 -10.63
C ALA A 256 -36.51 -19.25 -9.10
N PRO A 257 -36.56 -18.18 -8.28
CA PRO A 257 -36.55 -18.34 -6.81
C PRO A 257 -37.82 -19.03 -6.30
N TRP A 258 -38.99 -18.74 -6.91
CA TRP A 258 -40.26 -19.37 -6.53
C TRP A 258 -40.32 -20.84 -6.92
N ALA A 259 -39.91 -21.17 -8.13
CA ALA A 259 -39.80 -22.56 -8.60
C ALA A 259 -38.83 -23.37 -7.72
N GLY A 260 -37.66 -22.80 -7.38
CA GLY A 260 -36.70 -23.46 -6.49
C GLY A 260 -37.27 -23.71 -5.09
N LEU A 261 -38.00 -22.73 -4.52
CA LEU A 261 -38.64 -22.86 -3.21
C LEU A 261 -39.74 -23.92 -3.22
N LEU A 262 -40.65 -23.85 -4.19
CA LEU A 262 -41.75 -24.79 -4.33
C LEU A 262 -41.27 -26.23 -4.50
N LEU A 263 -40.30 -26.47 -5.38
CA LEU A 263 -39.73 -27.80 -5.59
C LEU A 263 -39.03 -28.33 -4.34
N SER A 264 -38.33 -27.46 -3.60
CA SER A 264 -37.67 -27.86 -2.34
C SER A 264 -38.71 -28.20 -1.26
N LEU A 265 -39.78 -27.42 -1.12
CA LEU A 265 -40.88 -27.71 -0.19
C LEU A 265 -41.61 -28.99 -0.59
N SER A 266 -41.93 -29.18 -1.87
CA SER A 266 -42.55 -30.39 -2.37
C SER A 266 -41.70 -31.63 -2.10
N LEU A 267 -40.38 -31.55 -2.31
CA LEU A 267 -39.49 -32.64 -2.01
C LEU A 267 -39.51 -33.04 -0.53
N VAL A 268 -39.42 -32.06 0.38
CA VAL A 268 -39.49 -32.30 1.81
C VAL A 268 -40.84 -32.87 2.22
N SER A 269 -41.96 -32.32 1.67
CA SER A 269 -43.30 -32.77 1.96
C SER A 269 -43.52 -34.23 1.54
N VAL A 270 -43.10 -34.59 0.30
CA VAL A 270 -43.21 -35.96 -0.19
C VAL A 270 -42.35 -36.92 0.63
N ALA A 271 -41.13 -36.52 1.01
CA ALA A 271 -40.26 -37.35 1.87
C ALA A 271 -40.89 -37.60 3.26
N VAL A 272 -41.53 -36.57 3.87
CA VAL A 272 -42.25 -36.68 5.14
C VAL A 272 -43.51 -37.56 5.01
N CYS A 273 -44.31 -37.38 3.93
CA CYS A 273 -45.48 -38.22 3.68
C CYS A 273 -45.12 -39.70 3.45
N GLY A 274 -44.04 -39.96 2.70
CA GLY A 274 -43.51 -41.31 2.53
C GLY A 274 -43.00 -41.94 3.84
N TRP A 275 -42.30 -41.14 4.68
CA TRP A 275 -41.87 -41.60 6.01
C TRP A 275 -43.04 -41.88 6.97
N ARG A 276 -44.13 -41.14 6.83
CA ARG A 276 -45.37 -41.34 7.60
C ARG A 276 -46.28 -42.40 6.98
N GLU A 277 -45.85 -43.10 5.95
CA GLU A 277 -46.62 -44.13 5.22
C GLU A 277 -47.97 -43.63 4.64
N VAL A 278 -48.09 -42.30 4.45
CA VAL A 278 -49.30 -41.71 3.83
C VAL A 278 -49.32 -42.02 2.32
N ILE A 279 -48.15 -42.20 1.70
CA ILE A 279 -47.93 -42.50 0.30
C ILE A 279 -47.15 -43.84 0.23
N THR A 280 -47.47 -44.69 -0.79
CA THR A 280 -46.74 -45.96 -0.94
C THR A 280 -45.25 -45.71 -1.16
N PRO A 281 -44.34 -46.62 -0.74
CA PRO A 281 -42.91 -46.47 -1.01
C PRO A 281 -42.55 -46.35 -2.47
N HIS A 282 -43.27 -47.04 -3.36
CA HIS A 282 -43.07 -46.94 -4.79
C HIS A 282 -43.40 -45.55 -5.35
N ASP A 283 -44.60 -45.03 -5.01
CA ASP A 283 -45.04 -43.70 -5.45
C ASP A 283 -44.15 -42.58 -4.86
N THR A 284 -43.69 -42.73 -3.62
CA THR A 284 -42.72 -41.82 -2.98
C THR A 284 -41.44 -41.71 -3.80
N VAL A 285 -40.83 -42.84 -4.19
CA VAL A 285 -39.63 -42.87 -5.02
C VAL A 285 -39.85 -42.23 -6.37
N VAL A 286 -40.95 -42.56 -7.04
CA VAL A 286 -41.28 -42.02 -8.38
C VAL A 286 -41.46 -40.49 -8.30
N VAL A 287 -42.22 -39.99 -7.34
CA VAL A 287 -42.45 -38.53 -7.19
C VAL A 287 -41.17 -37.80 -6.83
N LEU A 288 -40.34 -38.34 -5.93
CA LEU A 288 -39.04 -37.77 -5.62
C LEU A 288 -38.10 -37.72 -6.83
N ALA A 289 -38.14 -38.76 -7.69
CA ALA A 289 -37.37 -38.80 -8.93
C ALA A 289 -37.82 -37.72 -9.94
N ILE A 290 -39.11 -37.51 -10.09
CA ILE A 290 -39.67 -36.44 -10.93
C ILE A 290 -39.28 -35.06 -10.43
N ILE A 291 -39.40 -34.81 -9.11
CA ILE A 291 -39.00 -33.53 -8.49
C ILE A 291 -37.48 -33.32 -8.66
N GLY A 292 -36.67 -34.35 -8.40
CA GLY A 292 -35.21 -34.29 -8.56
C GLY A 292 -34.78 -33.99 -10.00
N THR A 293 -35.48 -34.58 -11.00
CA THR A 293 -35.23 -34.32 -12.42
C THR A 293 -35.54 -32.86 -12.78
N ALA A 294 -36.70 -32.32 -12.31
CA ALA A 294 -37.06 -30.93 -12.50
C ALA A 294 -36.06 -29.98 -11.85
N GLN A 295 -35.61 -30.29 -10.64
CA GLN A 295 -34.56 -29.53 -9.96
C GLN A 295 -33.23 -29.56 -10.71
N GLY A 296 -32.82 -30.73 -11.22
CA GLY A 296 -31.65 -30.88 -12.05
C GLY A 296 -31.69 -30.05 -13.34
N ALA A 297 -32.84 -30.04 -14.02
CA ALA A 297 -33.07 -29.21 -15.20
C ALA A 297 -32.93 -27.71 -14.92
N ILE A 298 -33.51 -27.22 -13.83
CA ILE A 298 -33.38 -25.82 -13.40
C ILE A 298 -31.90 -25.51 -13.04
N ALA A 299 -31.23 -26.37 -12.31
CA ALA A 299 -29.84 -26.19 -11.94
C ALA A 299 -28.93 -26.13 -13.18
N LEU A 300 -29.15 -27.00 -14.17
CA LEU A 300 -28.42 -26.99 -15.45
C LEU A 300 -28.69 -25.71 -16.25
N PHE A 301 -29.94 -25.29 -16.34
CA PHE A 301 -30.33 -24.04 -17.03
C PHE A 301 -29.66 -22.80 -16.40
N LEU A 302 -29.56 -22.74 -15.09
CA LEU A 302 -28.99 -21.61 -14.38
C LEU A 302 -27.46 -21.74 -14.14
N ARG A 303 -26.85 -22.89 -14.47
CA ARG A 303 -25.46 -23.22 -14.15
C ARG A 303 -24.43 -22.17 -14.57
N ARG A 304 -24.58 -21.58 -15.78
CA ARG A 304 -23.65 -20.55 -16.27
C ARG A 304 -23.72 -19.29 -15.43
N ARG A 305 -24.94 -18.84 -15.08
CA ARG A 305 -25.19 -17.65 -14.25
C ARG A 305 -24.68 -17.83 -12.82
N VAL A 306 -24.96 -18.99 -12.23
CA VAL A 306 -24.51 -19.37 -10.90
C VAL A 306 -22.98 -19.39 -10.83
N ARG A 307 -22.31 -20.01 -11.80
CA ARG A 307 -20.85 -20.05 -11.85
C ARG A 307 -20.23 -18.67 -11.99
N PHE A 308 -20.79 -17.79 -12.80
CA PHE A 308 -20.30 -16.44 -12.98
C PHE A 308 -20.36 -15.65 -11.66
N VAL A 309 -21.48 -15.67 -10.96
CA VAL A 309 -21.66 -14.94 -9.69
C VAL A 309 -20.76 -15.51 -8.59
N LEU A 310 -20.69 -16.83 -8.45
CA LEU A 310 -19.87 -17.47 -7.41
C LEU A 310 -18.36 -17.44 -7.71
N GLY A 311 -17.99 -17.47 -8.99
CA GLY A 311 -16.59 -17.41 -9.40
C GLY A 311 -15.91 -16.07 -9.16
N GLY A 312 -16.69 -14.97 -9.18
CA GLY A 312 -16.17 -13.64 -8.87
C GLY A 312 -16.04 -13.35 -7.37
N MET A 313 -16.73 -14.10 -6.52
CA MET A 313 -16.73 -13.91 -5.06
C MET A 313 -15.83 -14.94 -4.39
N GLN A 314 -14.51 -14.70 -4.42
CA GLN A 314 -13.52 -15.61 -3.85
C GLN A 314 -12.93 -15.13 -2.50
N LEU A 315 -13.59 -14.20 -1.84
CA LEU A 315 -13.14 -13.68 -0.55
C LEU A 315 -13.73 -14.51 0.60
N PRO A 316 -12.89 -15.11 1.44
CA PRO A 316 -13.36 -15.80 2.63
C PRO A 316 -14.00 -14.81 3.63
N ALA A 317 -14.98 -15.28 4.40
CA ALA A 317 -15.70 -14.48 5.39
C ALA A 317 -14.78 -13.84 6.44
N SER A 318 -13.61 -14.43 6.70
CA SER A 318 -12.57 -13.89 7.60
C SER A 318 -11.99 -12.57 7.09
N LYS A 319 -11.77 -12.43 5.77
CA LYS A 319 -11.25 -11.19 5.16
C LYS A 319 -12.28 -10.07 5.18
N LEU A 320 -13.55 -10.40 4.97
CA LEU A 320 -14.65 -9.45 5.12
C LEU A 320 -14.77 -8.96 6.58
N GLU A 321 -14.47 -9.81 7.56
CA GLU A 321 -14.43 -9.40 8.96
C GLU A 321 -13.30 -8.41 9.25
N SER A 322 -12.11 -8.59 8.67
CA SER A 322 -11.01 -7.61 8.79
C SER A 322 -11.42 -6.26 8.19
N MET A 323 -12.00 -6.23 6.99
CA MET A 323 -12.55 -5.01 6.38
C MET A 323 -13.60 -4.34 7.25
N ARG A 324 -14.53 -5.12 7.81
CA ARG A 324 -15.55 -4.59 8.73
C ARG A 324 -14.92 -3.93 9.95
N ARG A 325 -13.90 -4.54 10.54
CA ARG A 325 -13.19 -4.00 11.71
C ARG A 325 -12.46 -2.71 11.37
N LEU A 326 -11.84 -2.61 10.18
CA LEU A 326 -11.21 -1.37 9.71
C LEU A 326 -12.25 -0.26 9.56
N CYS A 327 -13.41 -0.54 8.96
CA CYS A 327 -14.49 0.44 8.85
C CYS A 327 -14.99 0.92 10.24
N VAL A 328 -15.14 -0.01 11.20
CA VAL A 328 -15.55 0.33 12.57
C VAL A 328 -14.48 1.15 13.28
N LEU A 329 -13.19 0.84 13.07
CA LEU A 329 -12.09 1.60 13.65
C LEU A 329 -12.13 3.05 13.17
N VAL A 330 -12.24 3.28 11.86
CA VAL A 330 -12.26 4.65 11.30
C VAL A 330 -13.50 5.42 11.73
N ASP A 331 -14.67 4.76 11.80
CA ASP A 331 -15.94 5.39 12.24
C ASP A 331 -15.92 5.77 13.73
N GLY A 332 -15.19 5.01 14.56
CA GLY A 332 -15.12 5.21 16.02
C GLY A 332 -14.01 6.13 16.52
N GLU A 333 -13.04 6.50 15.68
CA GLU A 333 -11.95 7.37 16.11
C GLU A 333 -12.35 8.85 16.08
N SER A 334 -11.91 9.61 17.09
CA SER A 334 -12.03 11.07 17.08
C SER A 334 -10.91 11.66 16.22
N ILE A 335 -11.25 12.05 15.00
CA ILE A 335 -10.27 12.58 14.04
C ILE A 335 -10.71 13.99 13.65
N GLU A 336 -9.82 14.96 13.82
CA GLU A 336 -10.05 16.35 13.48
C GLU A 336 -9.64 16.65 12.02
N GLY A 337 -10.42 17.47 11.33
CA GLY A 337 -10.15 17.92 9.97
C GLY A 337 -11.30 17.69 8.99
N ALA A 338 -11.51 18.63 8.09
CA ALA A 338 -12.64 18.61 7.15
C ALA A 338 -12.62 17.37 6.23
N LEU A 339 -11.44 16.96 5.73
CA LEU A 339 -11.30 15.78 4.88
C LEU A 339 -11.58 14.50 5.68
N LEU A 340 -11.03 14.38 6.88
CA LEU A 340 -11.20 13.20 7.73
C LEU A 340 -12.63 13.03 8.21
N SER A 341 -13.30 14.13 8.57
CA SER A 341 -14.73 14.12 8.88
C SER A 341 -15.57 13.69 7.66
N ARG A 342 -15.19 14.10 6.46
CA ARG A 342 -15.83 13.68 5.21
C ARG A 342 -15.62 12.18 4.94
N VAL A 343 -14.42 11.67 5.21
CA VAL A 343 -14.10 10.23 5.13
C VAL A 343 -14.98 9.44 6.10
N GLN A 344 -15.07 9.85 7.36
CA GLN A 344 -15.92 9.21 8.36
C GLN A 344 -17.40 9.23 7.96
N LEU A 345 -17.88 10.38 7.50
CA LEU A 345 -19.28 10.49 7.04
C LEU A 345 -19.59 9.55 5.87
N ARG A 346 -18.65 9.44 4.91
CA ARG A 346 -18.78 8.52 3.79
C ARG A 346 -18.71 7.05 4.21
N LEU A 347 -17.93 6.69 5.22
CA LEU A 347 -17.83 5.33 5.74
C LEU A 347 -19.00 4.95 6.67
N ARG A 348 -19.82 5.92 7.06
CA ARG A 348 -20.96 5.66 7.96
C ARG A 348 -21.93 4.65 7.34
N GLY A 349 -22.14 3.54 8.04
CA GLY A 349 -22.97 2.44 7.55
C GLY A 349 -22.24 1.34 6.78
N SER A 350 -20.99 1.55 6.36
CA SER A 350 -20.17 0.56 5.64
C SER A 350 -20.05 -0.76 6.41
N SER A 351 -19.85 -0.71 7.73
CA SER A 351 -19.76 -1.90 8.59
C SER A 351 -21.01 -2.78 8.53
N LYS A 352 -22.21 -2.19 8.33
CA LYS A 352 -23.46 -2.95 8.16
C LYS A 352 -23.48 -3.69 6.83
N LEU A 353 -23.08 -3.01 5.73
CA LEU A 353 -23.05 -3.64 4.40
C LEU A 353 -22.01 -4.77 4.33
N VAL A 354 -20.82 -4.55 4.87
CA VAL A 354 -19.79 -5.60 4.96
C VAL A 354 -20.31 -6.77 5.81
N SER A 355 -21.00 -6.51 6.93
CA SER A 355 -21.60 -7.57 7.76
C SER A 355 -22.69 -8.37 7.02
N GLN A 356 -23.48 -7.72 6.18
CA GLN A 356 -24.48 -8.41 5.35
C GLN A 356 -23.79 -9.33 4.35
N LEU A 357 -22.78 -8.84 3.64
CA LEU A 357 -22.00 -9.64 2.69
C LEU A 357 -21.31 -10.81 3.39
N GLN A 358 -20.70 -10.57 4.55
CA GLN A 358 -20.07 -11.60 5.36
C GLN A 358 -21.05 -12.72 5.78
N ARG A 359 -22.27 -12.37 6.16
CA ARG A 359 -23.31 -13.38 6.47
C ARG A 359 -23.68 -14.21 5.23
N LEU A 360 -23.78 -13.56 4.07
CA LEU A 360 -24.04 -14.26 2.82
C LEU A 360 -22.90 -15.21 2.47
N GLU A 361 -21.67 -14.81 2.70
CA GLU A 361 -20.48 -15.62 2.43
C GLU A 361 -20.33 -16.81 3.39
N ARG A 362 -20.54 -16.61 4.68
CA ARG A 362 -20.55 -17.72 5.65
C ARG A 362 -21.54 -18.83 5.29
N VAL A 363 -22.72 -18.44 4.82
CA VAL A 363 -23.71 -19.42 4.39
C VAL A 363 -23.33 -20.11 3.08
N ARG A 364 -22.58 -19.42 2.20
CA ARG A 364 -21.96 -20.03 1.02
C ARG A 364 -20.90 -21.05 1.40
N GLU A 365 -20.03 -20.72 2.37
CA GLU A 365 -18.98 -21.62 2.89
C GLU A 365 -19.56 -22.92 3.48
N LEU A 366 -20.78 -22.92 4.03
CA LEU A 366 -21.46 -24.14 4.51
C LEU A 366 -21.63 -25.20 3.39
N ARG A 367 -21.72 -24.77 2.14
CA ARG A 367 -21.82 -25.67 0.98
C ARG A 367 -20.53 -26.49 0.79
N ASP A 368 -19.37 -25.90 1.10
CA ASP A 368 -18.06 -26.51 0.87
C ASP A 368 -17.75 -27.57 1.95
N ASN A 369 -18.66 -27.74 2.93
CA ASN A 369 -18.61 -28.82 3.90
C ASN A 369 -19.18 -30.11 3.29
N GLU A 370 -18.36 -31.14 3.19
CA GLU A 370 -18.71 -32.44 2.54
C GLU A 370 -19.96 -33.08 3.15
N TYR A 371 -20.15 -32.97 4.47
CA TYR A 371 -21.30 -33.56 5.17
C TYR A 371 -22.61 -32.82 4.88
N LEU A 372 -22.55 -31.49 4.81
CA LEU A 372 -23.73 -30.66 4.56
C LEU A 372 -24.10 -30.61 3.08
N PHE A 373 -23.16 -30.87 2.19
CA PHE A 373 -23.39 -30.86 0.73
C PHE A 373 -24.55 -31.77 0.34
N TRP A 374 -24.55 -33.03 0.79
CA TRP A 374 -25.58 -34.02 0.45
C TRP A 374 -26.97 -33.66 0.98
N LEU A 375 -27.05 -32.93 2.11
CA LEU A 375 -28.31 -32.44 2.69
C LEU A 375 -28.81 -31.20 1.95
N LEU A 376 -27.91 -30.31 1.50
CA LEU A 376 -28.24 -29.03 0.88
C LEU A 376 -28.46 -29.13 -0.63
N PHE A 377 -27.85 -30.13 -1.27
CA PHE A 377 -27.95 -30.32 -2.73
C PHE A 377 -29.40 -30.48 -3.22
N PRO A 378 -30.26 -31.34 -2.61
CA PRO A 378 -31.65 -31.52 -3.03
C PRO A 378 -32.52 -30.28 -2.84
N LEU A 379 -32.08 -29.31 -2.06
CA LEU A 379 -32.83 -28.07 -1.80
C LEU A 379 -32.52 -26.94 -2.79
N LEU A 380 -31.76 -27.20 -3.86
CA LEU A 380 -31.26 -26.15 -4.79
C LEU A 380 -30.57 -24.99 -4.04
N TRP A 381 -29.98 -25.28 -2.88
CA TRP A 381 -29.38 -24.30 -1.97
C TRP A 381 -28.44 -23.32 -2.68
N SER A 382 -27.50 -23.87 -3.46
CA SER A 382 -26.51 -23.07 -4.20
C SER A 382 -27.17 -22.05 -5.15
N THR A 383 -28.21 -22.47 -5.87
CA THR A 383 -28.91 -21.61 -6.83
C THR A 383 -29.70 -20.52 -6.13
N GLN A 384 -30.44 -20.87 -5.07
CA GLN A 384 -31.23 -19.90 -4.31
C GLN A 384 -30.35 -18.87 -3.60
N TRP A 385 -29.23 -19.35 -3.05
CA TRP A 385 -28.29 -18.48 -2.34
C TRP A 385 -27.53 -17.54 -3.28
N THR A 386 -27.12 -18.03 -4.45
CA THR A 386 -26.52 -17.20 -5.50
C THR A 386 -27.46 -16.09 -5.96
N MET A 387 -28.74 -16.37 -6.09
CA MET A 387 -29.74 -15.33 -6.41
C MET A 387 -29.87 -14.27 -5.30
N LYS A 388 -29.74 -14.64 -4.02
CA LYS A 388 -29.71 -13.67 -2.91
C LYS A 388 -28.46 -12.82 -2.94
N ILE A 389 -27.29 -13.42 -3.17
CA ILE A 389 -26.02 -12.71 -3.30
C ILE A 389 -26.09 -11.69 -4.45
N GLU A 390 -26.56 -12.12 -5.62
CA GLU A 390 -26.66 -11.25 -6.79
C GLU A 390 -27.64 -10.08 -6.58
N ARG A 391 -28.78 -10.31 -5.92
CA ARG A 391 -29.72 -9.23 -5.57
C ARG A 391 -29.09 -8.23 -4.60
N TRP A 392 -28.31 -8.72 -3.64
CA TRP A 392 -27.57 -7.86 -2.73
C TRP A 392 -26.53 -7.04 -3.49
N ARG A 393 -25.74 -7.67 -4.39
CA ARG A 393 -24.74 -7.00 -5.21
C ARG A 393 -25.36 -5.91 -6.10
N GLN A 394 -26.48 -6.20 -6.73
CA GLN A 394 -27.20 -5.22 -7.57
C GLN A 394 -27.66 -3.98 -6.80
N ARG A 395 -27.97 -4.13 -5.50
CA ARG A 395 -28.43 -3.02 -4.65
C ARG A 395 -27.29 -2.26 -4.00
N HIS A 396 -26.27 -2.95 -3.59
CA HIS A 396 -25.23 -2.42 -2.68
C HIS A 396 -23.81 -2.52 -3.23
N GLY A 397 -23.60 -3.15 -4.39
CA GLY A 397 -22.25 -3.39 -4.91
C GLY A 397 -21.46 -2.10 -5.18
N GLN A 398 -22.10 -1.12 -5.82
CA GLN A 398 -21.48 0.17 -6.10
C GLN A 398 -21.19 0.97 -4.83
N GLU A 399 -22.11 0.93 -3.86
CA GLU A 399 -21.93 1.59 -2.57
C GLU A 399 -20.75 0.97 -1.78
N LEU A 400 -20.68 -0.37 -1.74
CA LEU A 400 -19.55 -1.05 -1.09
C LEU A 400 -18.22 -0.72 -1.80
N PHE A 401 -18.20 -0.69 -3.13
CA PHE A 401 -17.02 -0.30 -3.88
C PHE A 401 -16.53 1.11 -3.49
N GLN A 402 -17.45 2.08 -3.36
CA GLN A 402 -17.10 3.43 -2.91
C GLN A 402 -16.54 3.44 -1.49
N TYR A 403 -17.11 2.66 -0.56
CA TYR A 403 -16.57 2.54 0.81
C TYR A 403 -15.15 2.00 0.83
N LEU A 404 -14.86 0.99 0.02
CA LEU A 404 -13.54 0.41 -0.07
C LEU A 404 -12.51 1.38 -0.66
N THR A 405 -12.92 2.17 -1.66
CA THR A 405 -12.09 3.23 -2.23
C THR A 405 -11.75 4.30 -1.18
N VAL A 406 -12.75 4.77 -0.43
CA VAL A 406 -12.55 5.76 0.65
C VAL A 406 -11.67 5.22 1.78
N LEU A 407 -11.83 3.93 2.13
CA LEU A 407 -10.96 3.27 3.11
C LEU A 407 -9.51 3.21 2.61
N GLY A 408 -9.30 2.92 1.33
CA GLY A 408 -7.98 2.94 0.70
C GLY A 408 -7.34 4.33 0.69
N GLU A 409 -8.12 5.37 0.41
CA GLU A 409 -7.65 6.77 0.49
C GLU A 409 -7.25 7.16 1.92
N PHE A 410 -8.00 6.72 2.92
CA PHE A 410 -7.64 6.92 4.31
C PHE A 410 -6.34 6.21 4.69
N GLU A 411 -6.14 4.99 4.21
CA GLU A 411 -4.90 4.24 4.43
C GLU A 411 -3.70 4.90 3.75
N ALA A 412 -3.86 5.44 2.53
CA ALA A 412 -2.82 6.20 1.86
C ALA A 412 -2.43 7.46 2.65
N LEU A 413 -3.41 8.16 3.25
CA LEU A 413 -3.13 9.28 4.17
C LEU A 413 -2.33 8.84 5.40
N LEU A 414 -2.63 7.66 5.98
CA LEU A 414 -1.88 7.11 7.11
C LEU A 414 -0.43 6.76 6.72
N ALA A 415 -0.21 6.25 5.51
CA ALA A 415 1.11 5.92 5.00
C ALA A 415 1.97 7.19 4.80
N ILE A 416 1.39 8.23 4.18
CA ILE A 416 2.07 9.53 4.05
C ILE A 416 2.30 10.18 5.41
N ALA A 417 1.37 10.04 6.37
CA ALA A 417 1.55 10.52 7.72
C ALA A 417 2.67 9.78 8.47
N ALA A 418 2.90 8.50 8.17
CA ALA A 418 4.07 7.77 8.69
C ALA A 418 5.37 8.34 8.10
N TYR A 419 5.41 8.61 6.79
CA TYR A 419 6.55 9.26 6.14
C TYR A 419 6.81 10.65 6.75
N ALA A 420 5.77 11.46 6.97
CA ALA A 420 5.88 12.77 7.60
C ALA A 420 6.46 12.68 9.03
N TYR A 421 6.01 11.72 9.82
CA TYR A 421 6.53 11.47 11.17
C TYR A 421 8.01 11.06 11.14
N GLU A 422 8.41 10.23 10.18
CA GLU A 422 9.78 9.72 10.01
C GLU A 422 10.75 10.79 9.47
N ASN A 423 10.23 11.88 8.85
CA ASN A 423 11.02 12.96 8.26
C ASN A 423 10.59 14.34 8.79
N PRO A 424 10.76 14.64 10.07
CA PRO A 424 10.27 15.87 10.70
C PRO A 424 10.92 17.17 10.19
N ALA A 425 12.05 17.06 9.49
CA ALA A 425 12.74 18.19 8.87
C ALA A 425 12.21 18.56 7.47
N ASP A 426 11.35 17.71 6.90
CA ASP A 426 10.76 17.94 5.58
C ASP A 426 9.56 18.90 5.75
N SER A 427 9.47 19.93 4.90
CA SER A 427 8.46 20.98 5.01
C SER A 427 7.21 20.64 4.18
N TYR A 428 6.07 21.19 4.56
CA TYR A 428 4.88 21.13 3.71
C TYR A 428 4.91 22.25 2.67
N PRO A 429 4.69 21.92 1.38
CA PRO A 429 4.75 22.90 0.31
C PRO A 429 3.62 23.93 0.38
N GLU A 430 3.93 25.17 0.00
CA GLU A 430 2.99 26.26 -0.17
C GLU A 430 2.47 26.27 -1.62
N LEU A 431 1.16 26.18 -1.79
CA LEU A 431 0.55 26.25 -3.12
C LEU A 431 0.28 27.71 -3.50
N VAL A 432 0.74 28.10 -4.70
CA VAL A 432 0.56 29.42 -5.26
C VAL A 432 -0.50 29.36 -6.37
N GLY A 433 -1.51 30.23 -6.31
CA GLY A 433 -2.60 30.25 -7.30
C GLY A 433 -2.18 30.79 -8.66
N GLU A 434 -1.20 31.70 -8.70
CA GLU A 434 -0.66 32.30 -9.92
C GLU A 434 0.60 31.54 -10.35
N GLY A 435 0.70 31.22 -11.64
CA GLY A 435 1.82 30.43 -12.13
C GLY A 435 2.03 30.52 -13.64
N PRO A 436 3.01 29.78 -14.15
CA PRO A 436 3.82 28.70 -13.51
C PRO A 436 4.88 29.23 -12.57
N TRP A 437 5.02 28.55 -11.42
CA TRP A 437 5.97 28.90 -10.36
C TRP A 437 6.52 27.67 -9.66
N PHE A 438 7.83 27.62 -9.42
CA PHE A 438 8.50 26.62 -8.60
C PHE A 438 9.69 27.27 -7.92
N GLU A 439 9.65 27.41 -6.60
CA GLU A 439 10.69 28.02 -5.78
C GLU A 439 11.00 27.11 -4.60
N ALA A 440 12.22 26.63 -4.52
CA ALA A 440 12.71 25.74 -3.49
C ALA A 440 13.94 26.30 -2.80
N THR A 441 13.96 26.25 -1.48
CA THR A 441 15.11 26.60 -0.63
C THR A 441 15.60 25.34 0.05
N GLU A 442 16.90 25.08 0.01
CA GLU A 442 17.55 23.89 0.57
C GLU A 442 16.84 22.59 0.15
N MET A 443 16.59 22.44 -1.15
CA MET A 443 15.95 21.25 -1.69
C MET A 443 16.95 20.11 -1.84
N GLY A 444 16.60 18.95 -1.29
CA GLY A 444 17.34 17.70 -1.42
C GLY A 444 16.56 16.65 -2.22
N HIS A 445 17.20 15.54 -2.52
CA HIS A 445 16.60 14.40 -3.21
C HIS A 445 15.88 13.48 -2.19
N PRO A 446 14.55 13.24 -2.32
CA PRO A 446 13.77 12.49 -1.34
C PRO A 446 14.25 11.04 -1.13
N LEU A 447 14.79 10.40 -2.18
CA LEU A 447 15.26 9.01 -2.12
C LEU A 447 16.72 8.87 -1.65
N MET A 448 17.42 9.97 -1.37
CA MET A 448 18.79 9.93 -0.84
C MET A 448 18.82 10.01 0.69
N ASP A 449 19.87 9.46 1.27
CA ASP A 449 20.09 9.60 2.72
C ASP A 449 20.28 11.08 3.08
N VAL A 450 19.55 11.54 4.07
CA VAL A 450 19.62 12.94 4.58
C VAL A 450 21.03 13.36 4.96
N ARG A 451 21.87 12.40 5.41
CA ARG A 451 23.24 12.65 5.86
C ARG A 451 24.22 12.97 4.72
N THR A 452 23.95 12.46 3.53
CA THR A 452 24.83 12.60 2.35
C THR A 452 24.22 13.47 1.26
N CYS A 453 22.93 13.78 1.37
CA CYS A 453 22.21 14.57 0.38
C CYS A 453 22.62 16.05 0.46
N VAL A 454 23.25 16.56 -0.59
CA VAL A 454 23.53 18.00 -0.73
C VAL A 454 22.26 18.71 -1.15
N ARG A 455 21.97 19.83 -0.50
CA ARG A 455 20.77 20.63 -0.74
C ARG A 455 21.10 21.84 -1.63
N ASN A 456 20.16 22.18 -2.50
CA ASN A 456 20.32 23.28 -3.46
C ASN A 456 19.08 24.18 -3.48
N ASP A 457 19.30 25.47 -3.76
CA ASP A 457 18.25 26.45 -4.01
C ASP A 457 17.92 26.51 -5.50
N LEU A 458 16.64 26.68 -5.82
CA LEU A 458 16.19 26.73 -7.20
C LEU A 458 14.93 27.59 -7.32
N THR A 459 14.90 28.49 -8.33
CA THR A 459 13.73 29.29 -8.63
C THR A 459 13.41 29.26 -10.11
N LEU A 460 12.14 28.94 -10.43
CA LEU A 460 11.56 28.98 -11.76
C LEU A 460 10.20 29.68 -11.69
N GLY A 461 9.90 30.49 -12.67
CA GLY A 461 8.67 31.27 -12.77
C GLY A 461 8.92 32.76 -12.95
N GLY A 462 7.88 33.56 -13.25
CA GLY A 462 8.02 34.97 -13.52
C GLY A 462 8.91 35.24 -14.72
N GLU A 463 10.04 35.91 -14.51
CA GLU A 463 11.05 36.20 -15.54
C GLU A 463 12.00 35.02 -15.81
N MET A 464 12.01 33.96 -14.98
CA MET A 464 12.88 32.80 -15.13
C MET A 464 12.08 31.59 -15.60
N ARG A 465 12.08 31.28 -16.88
CA ARG A 465 11.28 30.19 -17.45
C ARG A 465 12.01 28.86 -17.44
N PHE A 466 13.32 28.87 -17.65
CA PHE A 466 14.11 27.66 -17.61
C PHE A 466 15.52 27.89 -17.09
N LEU A 467 16.11 26.84 -16.57
CA LEU A 467 17.53 26.80 -16.24
C LEU A 467 18.25 25.81 -17.16
N LEU A 468 19.35 26.23 -17.72
CA LEU A 468 20.28 25.35 -18.40
C LEU A 468 21.38 24.94 -17.42
N VAL A 469 21.38 23.68 -17.07
CA VAL A 469 22.28 23.10 -16.06
C VAL A 469 23.48 22.46 -16.78
N THR A 470 24.67 23.01 -16.56
CA THR A 470 25.91 22.48 -17.15
C THR A 470 26.80 21.84 -16.07
N GLY A 471 27.70 20.98 -16.49
CA GLY A 471 28.64 20.27 -15.62
C GLY A 471 29.10 18.97 -16.27
N SER A 472 30.14 18.36 -15.72
CA SER A 472 30.65 17.07 -16.16
C SER A 472 29.64 15.92 -15.88
N ASN A 473 29.88 14.77 -16.47
CA ASN A 473 29.14 13.56 -16.09
C ASN A 473 29.50 13.22 -14.62
N MET A 474 28.55 12.74 -13.85
CA MET A 474 28.61 12.49 -12.40
C MET A 474 28.56 13.75 -11.51
N SER A 475 28.45 14.96 -12.05
CA SER A 475 28.37 16.19 -11.23
C SER A 475 27.03 16.40 -10.50
N GLY A 476 26.01 15.54 -10.74
CA GLY A 476 24.72 15.60 -10.06
C GLY A 476 23.57 16.20 -10.88
N LYS A 477 23.75 16.47 -12.19
CA LYS A 477 22.73 17.06 -13.09
C LYS A 477 21.40 16.27 -13.08
N SER A 478 21.45 14.98 -13.42
CA SER A 478 20.26 14.11 -13.47
C SER A 478 19.64 13.92 -12.09
N THR A 479 20.45 13.92 -11.02
CA THR A 479 20.01 13.86 -9.63
C THR A 479 19.20 15.12 -9.25
N LEU A 480 19.63 16.30 -9.70
CA LEU A 480 18.88 17.54 -9.50
C LEU A 480 17.52 17.50 -10.21
N LEU A 481 17.48 17.07 -11.48
CA LEU A 481 16.22 16.94 -12.21
C LEU A 481 15.24 16.02 -11.45
N ARG A 482 15.72 14.85 -11.02
CA ARG A 482 14.90 13.93 -10.23
C ARG A 482 14.46 14.53 -8.90
N ALA A 483 15.34 15.24 -8.20
CA ALA A 483 14.99 15.91 -6.95
C ALA A 483 13.84 16.90 -7.16
N VAL A 484 13.87 17.71 -8.23
CA VAL A 484 12.79 18.64 -8.59
C VAL A 484 11.50 17.90 -8.89
N GLY A 485 11.54 16.86 -9.72
CA GLY A 485 10.36 16.09 -10.11
C GLY A 485 9.71 15.36 -8.95
N LEU A 486 10.51 14.70 -8.09
CA LEU A 486 10.03 13.98 -6.94
C LEU A 486 9.42 14.89 -5.87
N ASN A 487 10.03 16.05 -5.59
CA ASN A 487 9.47 17.02 -4.65
C ASN A 487 8.16 17.64 -5.19
N ALA A 488 8.07 17.90 -6.49
CA ALA A 488 6.82 18.32 -7.11
C ALA A 488 5.73 17.24 -6.99
N THR A 489 6.07 15.98 -7.21
CA THR A 489 5.14 14.85 -7.04
C THR A 489 4.66 14.72 -5.61
N LEU A 490 5.56 14.76 -4.61
CA LEU A 490 5.21 14.77 -3.19
C LEU A 490 4.29 15.94 -2.85
N ALA A 491 4.57 17.12 -3.38
CA ALA A 491 3.74 18.30 -3.16
C ALA A 491 2.29 18.08 -3.63
N TRP A 492 2.09 17.47 -4.80
CA TRP A 492 0.75 17.19 -5.35
C TRP A 492 0.02 16.06 -4.63
N MET A 493 0.73 15.21 -3.94
CA MET A 493 0.12 14.22 -3.04
C MET A 493 -0.36 14.85 -1.72
N GLY A 494 0.09 16.05 -1.38
CA GLY A 494 -0.09 16.69 -0.08
C GLY A 494 0.92 16.22 0.97
N ALA A 495 1.99 15.54 0.55
CA ALA A 495 3.06 15.07 1.41
C ALA A 495 4.05 16.19 1.76
N PRO A 496 4.82 16.07 2.86
CA PRO A 496 5.98 16.92 3.07
C PRO A 496 7.05 16.65 2.02
N VAL A 497 7.82 17.68 1.69
CA VAL A 497 8.84 17.68 0.65
C VAL A 497 10.23 17.83 1.25
N ARG A 498 11.23 17.25 0.62
CA ARG A 498 12.64 17.33 1.05
C ARG A 498 13.22 18.72 0.72
N ALA A 499 12.72 19.76 1.40
CA ALA A 499 13.18 21.13 1.28
C ALA A 499 12.93 21.89 2.59
N ALA A 500 13.72 22.93 2.86
CA ALA A 500 13.40 23.84 3.95
C ALA A 500 12.12 24.64 3.63
N ARG A 501 11.95 25.02 2.36
CA ARG A 501 10.73 25.66 1.84
C ARG A 501 10.53 25.30 0.39
N LEU A 502 9.29 24.99 0.00
CA LEU A 502 8.88 24.82 -1.39
C LEU A 502 7.58 25.58 -1.65
N ARG A 503 7.59 26.42 -2.67
CA ARG A 503 6.40 27.13 -3.19
C ARG A 503 6.22 26.74 -4.66
N LEU A 504 5.03 26.29 -5.02
CA LEU A 504 4.76 25.91 -6.41
C LEU A 504 3.31 26.17 -6.79
N SER A 505 3.10 26.48 -8.07
CA SER A 505 1.77 26.53 -8.68
C SER A 505 1.36 25.16 -9.22
N PRO A 506 0.11 24.96 -9.65
CA PRO A 506 -0.30 23.76 -10.34
C PRO A 506 0.58 23.51 -11.59
N LEU A 507 1.37 22.43 -11.54
CA LEU A 507 2.31 22.03 -12.59
C LEU A 507 2.17 20.55 -12.90
N GLN A 508 2.15 20.18 -14.17
CA GLN A 508 2.28 18.79 -14.59
C GLN A 508 3.76 18.48 -14.79
N VAL A 509 4.29 17.52 -14.07
CA VAL A 509 5.69 17.12 -14.21
C VAL A 509 5.84 16.22 -15.43
N CYS A 510 6.73 16.62 -16.36
CA CYS A 510 7.08 15.84 -17.54
C CYS A 510 8.60 15.69 -17.62
N ALA A 511 9.08 14.45 -17.64
CA ALA A 511 10.51 14.15 -17.61
C ALA A 511 10.97 13.36 -18.84
N SER A 512 12.17 13.68 -19.33
CA SER A 512 12.95 12.90 -20.30
C SER A 512 14.38 12.82 -19.79
N ILE A 513 14.63 11.83 -18.89
CA ILE A 513 15.91 11.68 -18.19
C ILE A 513 16.62 10.40 -18.65
N ARG A 514 15.87 9.31 -18.80
CA ARG A 514 16.38 8.03 -19.28
C ARG A 514 15.77 7.75 -20.65
N VAL A 515 16.58 7.73 -21.67
CA VAL A 515 16.15 7.29 -23.00
C VAL A 515 16.71 5.89 -23.22
N ASP A 516 15.85 4.86 -23.10
CA ASP A 516 16.26 3.49 -23.33
C ASP A 516 16.31 3.20 -24.85
N ASP A 517 17.43 2.67 -25.30
CA ASP A 517 17.54 2.13 -26.67
C ASP A 517 16.66 0.88 -26.80
N SER A 518 15.61 0.96 -27.58
CA SER A 518 14.80 -0.19 -27.93
C SER A 518 15.30 -0.83 -29.23
N LEU A 519 16.36 -1.61 -29.14
CA LEU A 519 16.86 -2.42 -30.26
C LEU A 519 15.79 -3.35 -30.84
N MET A 520 14.81 -3.75 -30.02
CA MET A 520 13.70 -4.63 -30.42
C MET A 520 12.70 -3.93 -31.35
N ASN A 521 12.55 -2.59 -31.27
CA ASN A 521 11.59 -1.83 -32.08
C ASN A 521 12.25 -1.14 -33.29
N GLY A 522 13.58 -1.29 -33.49
CA GLY A 522 14.29 -0.71 -34.63
C GLY A 522 14.38 0.84 -34.62
N HIS A 523 14.03 1.47 -33.50
CA HIS A 523 14.10 2.92 -33.34
C HIS A 523 15.49 3.34 -32.82
N SER A 524 16.09 4.36 -33.47
CA SER A 524 17.33 4.95 -32.97
C SER A 524 17.06 5.74 -31.68
N HIS A 525 18.07 5.86 -30.82
CA HIS A 525 18.04 6.67 -29.58
C HIS A 525 17.44 8.07 -29.83
N PHE A 526 17.85 8.71 -30.93
CA PHE A 526 17.31 10.01 -31.32
C PHE A 526 15.80 10.00 -31.58
N TYR A 527 15.26 8.96 -32.21
CA TYR A 527 13.82 8.86 -32.49
C TYR A 527 13.02 8.72 -31.19
N ALA A 528 13.49 7.88 -30.27
CA ALA A 528 12.86 7.71 -28.96
C ALA A 528 12.87 9.00 -28.14
N GLU A 529 13.96 9.78 -28.20
CA GLU A 529 14.05 11.10 -27.59
C GLU A 529 13.02 12.08 -28.16
N VAL A 530 12.87 12.12 -29.48
CA VAL A 530 11.88 12.98 -30.17
C VAL A 530 10.45 12.58 -29.83
N GLU A 531 10.13 11.27 -29.70
CA GLU A 531 8.82 10.81 -29.26
C GLU A 531 8.50 11.27 -27.83
N ARG A 532 9.47 11.21 -26.92
CA ARG A 532 9.30 11.72 -25.55
C ARG A 532 9.09 13.21 -25.51
N LEU A 533 9.87 13.97 -26.27
CA LEU A 533 9.67 15.41 -26.41
C LEU A 533 8.28 15.74 -26.97
N LYS A 534 7.79 14.98 -27.94
CA LYS A 534 6.42 15.10 -28.43
C LYS A 534 5.40 14.89 -27.31
N ALA A 535 5.55 13.86 -26.49
CA ALA A 535 4.65 13.61 -25.36
C ALA A 535 4.66 14.80 -24.37
N ILE A 536 5.82 15.41 -24.09
CA ILE A 536 5.93 16.63 -23.26
C ILE A 536 5.17 17.79 -23.91
N PHE A 537 5.28 17.98 -25.25
CA PHE A 537 4.54 18.98 -25.97
C PHE A 537 3.03 18.78 -25.94
N ASP A 538 2.59 17.54 -26.07
CA ASP A 538 1.17 17.18 -26.03
C ASP A 538 0.58 17.48 -24.64
N CYS A 539 1.34 17.22 -23.57
CA CYS A 539 0.98 17.62 -22.21
C CYS A 539 0.89 19.15 -22.07
N ALA A 540 1.86 19.89 -22.62
CA ALA A 540 1.87 21.36 -22.56
C ALA A 540 0.77 22.02 -23.40
N ALA A 541 0.14 21.30 -24.33
CA ALA A 541 -0.93 21.81 -25.17
C ALA A 541 -2.32 21.72 -24.54
N SER A 542 -2.55 20.75 -23.64
CA SER A 542 -3.90 20.35 -23.24
C SER A 542 -4.15 20.34 -21.72
N GLY A 543 -3.16 20.71 -20.90
CA GLY A 543 -3.21 20.58 -19.45
C GLY A 543 -2.82 21.83 -18.65
N PRO A 544 -2.59 21.68 -17.35
CA PRO A 544 -1.95 22.72 -16.54
C PRO A 544 -0.54 23.00 -17.06
N PRO A 545 0.08 24.15 -16.67
CA PRO A 545 1.45 24.43 -17.06
C PRO A 545 2.40 23.28 -16.74
N VAL A 546 3.32 23.00 -17.67
CA VAL A 546 4.26 21.87 -17.53
C VAL A 546 5.53 22.31 -16.82
N LEU A 547 5.99 21.47 -15.90
CA LEU A 547 7.36 21.47 -15.38
C LEU A 547 8.15 20.42 -16.17
N PHE A 548 8.95 20.87 -17.15
CA PHE A 548 9.75 19.96 -17.96
C PHE A 548 11.13 19.72 -17.35
N LEU A 549 11.58 18.47 -17.37
CA LEU A 549 12.85 18.00 -16.83
C LEU A 549 13.55 17.17 -17.92
N ILE A 550 14.47 17.80 -18.65
CA ILE A 550 15.09 17.18 -19.83
C ILE A 550 16.59 17.02 -19.58
N ASP A 551 17.06 15.78 -19.59
CA ASP A 551 18.47 15.44 -19.43
C ASP A 551 19.14 15.25 -20.79
N GLU A 552 20.30 15.86 -21.00
CA GLU A 552 21.16 15.74 -22.19
C GLU A 552 20.42 15.93 -23.54
N LEU A 553 19.69 17.05 -23.69
CA LEU A 553 18.86 17.34 -24.86
C LEU A 553 19.63 17.15 -26.18
N PHE A 554 19.13 16.21 -27.02
CA PHE A 554 19.70 15.82 -28.32
C PHE A 554 21.15 15.32 -28.25
N GLY A 555 21.47 14.52 -27.21
CA GLY A 555 22.80 13.95 -26.99
C GLY A 555 23.37 13.14 -28.16
N GLY A 556 22.51 12.55 -29.00
CA GLY A 556 22.90 11.67 -30.11
C GLY A 556 23.08 12.30 -31.48
N THR A 557 23.04 13.64 -31.61
CA THR A 557 23.15 14.31 -32.94
C THR A 557 24.33 15.25 -33.06
N ASN A 558 24.58 15.77 -34.29
CA ASN A 558 25.64 16.74 -34.58
C ASN A 558 25.43 18.03 -33.76
N SER A 559 26.53 18.65 -33.29
CA SER A 559 26.51 19.84 -32.42
C SER A 559 25.78 21.06 -33.02
N ALA A 560 25.90 21.29 -34.33
CA ALA A 560 25.21 22.39 -35.00
C ALA A 560 23.68 22.18 -35.05
N ASP A 561 23.24 20.99 -35.43
CA ASP A 561 21.83 20.60 -35.49
C ASP A 561 21.23 20.55 -34.10
N ARG A 562 21.98 20.07 -33.11
CA ARG A 562 21.60 20.04 -31.69
C ARG A 562 21.20 21.44 -31.20
N ARG A 563 22.04 22.45 -31.45
CA ARG A 563 21.77 23.83 -31.00
C ARG A 563 20.48 24.39 -31.58
N VAL A 564 20.26 24.21 -32.88
CA VAL A 564 19.05 24.69 -33.57
C VAL A 564 17.80 23.97 -33.05
N ALA A 565 17.87 22.65 -32.91
CA ALA A 565 16.76 21.85 -32.43
C ALA A 565 16.44 22.15 -30.96
N ALA A 566 17.47 22.25 -30.09
CA ALA A 566 17.30 22.56 -28.66
C ALA A 566 16.66 23.96 -28.48
N GLU A 567 17.11 24.97 -29.22
CA GLU A 567 16.51 26.30 -29.17
C GLU A 567 15.04 26.27 -29.59
N ALA A 568 14.70 25.57 -30.65
CA ALA A 568 13.33 25.44 -31.11
C ALA A 568 12.42 24.76 -30.08
N VAL A 569 12.89 23.68 -29.48
CA VAL A 569 12.17 22.94 -28.40
C VAL A 569 11.93 23.84 -27.19
N ILE A 570 12.98 24.48 -26.68
CA ILE A 570 12.88 25.37 -25.52
C ILE A 570 11.95 26.54 -25.80
N ARG A 571 12.06 27.18 -26.99
CA ARG A 571 11.19 28.27 -27.41
C ARG A 571 9.72 27.85 -27.38
N LEU A 572 9.39 26.72 -27.98
CA LEU A 572 8.02 26.20 -28.02
C LEU A 572 7.46 25.89 -26.64
N LEU A 573 8.26 25.33 -25.72
CA LEU A 573 7.85 25.06 -24.34
C LEU A 573 7.59 26.36 -23.58
N VAL A 574 8.48 27.35 -23.71
CA VAL A 574 8.34 28.67 -23.07
C VAL A 574 7.10 29.41 -23.57
N GLU A 575 6.82 29.38 -24.89
CA GLU A 575 5.62 29.94 -25.49
C GLU A 575 4.33 29.33 -24.93
N ARG A 576 4.36 28.04 -24.56
CA ARG A 576 3.25 27.34 -23.90
C ARG A 576 3.21 27.52 -22.40
N ARG A 577 3.91 28.51 -21.86
CA ARG A 577 4.00 28.82 -20.42
C ARG A 577 4.59 27.69 -19.58
N ALA A 578 5.32 26.77 -20.18
CA ALA A 578 6.06 25.76 -19.42
C ALA A 578 7.26 26.40 -18.71
N ILE A 579 7.68 25.79 -17.60
CA ILE A 579 8.92 26.09 -16.89
C ILE A 579 9.71 24.80 -16.71
N GLY A 580 11.03 24.86 -16.55
CA GLY A 580 11.78 23.62 -16.33
C GLY A 580 13.28 23.74 -16.35
N LEU A 581 13.90 22.56 -16.37
CA LEU A 581 15.35 22.38 -16.40
C LEU A 581 15.74 21.59 -17.64
N VAL A 582 16.84 22.04 -18.26
CA VAL A 582 17.51 21.30 -19.33
C VAL A 582 18.96 21.12 -18.94
N THR A 583 19.47 19.89 -19.01
CA THR A 583 20.89 19.67 -18.79
C THR A 583 21.64 19.51 -20.10
N SER A 584 22.91 19.87 -20.12
CA SER A 584 23.82 19.61 -21.24
C SER A 584 25.27 19.60 -20.75
N HIS A 585 26.08 18.81 -21.42
CA HIS A 585 27.54 18.91 -21.36
C HIS A 585 28.11 19.80 -22.48
N ASP A 586 27.29 20.23 -23.44
CA ASP A 586 27.68 21.08 -24.55
C ASP A 586 27.54 22.57 -24.18
N LEU A 587 28.68 23.23 -24.01
CA LEU A 587 28.74 24.65 -23.67
C LEU A 587 28.15 25.57 -24.74
N ALA A 588 28.04 25.12 -26.01
CA ALA A 588 27.41 25.91 -27.06
C ALA A 588 25.92 26.17 -26.79
N LEU A 589 25.26 25.30 -26.04
CA LEU A 589 23.86 25.49 -25.66
C LEU A 589 23.66 26.59 -24.60
N THR A 590 24.74 27.01 -23.89
CA THR A 590 24.63 28.08 -22.88
C THR A 590 24.22 29.43 -23.49
N GLU A 591 24.49 29.65 -24.77
CA GLU A 591 24.06 30.86 -25.50
C GLU A 591 22.53 30.96 -25.62
N ILE A 592 21.81 29.82 -25.58
CA ILE A 592 20.33 29.77 -25.65
C ILE A 592 19.74 30.44 -24.41
N ALA A 593 20.30 30.16 -23.24
CA ALA A 593 19.81 30.71 -21.97
C ALA A 593 20.10 32.22 -21.84
N GLU A 594 21.04 32.76 -22.61
CA GLU A 594 21.34 34.20 -22.63
C GLU A 594 20.40 35.03 -23.50
N LYS A 595 19.58 34.36 -24.33
CA LYS A 595 18.58 35.03 -25.16
C LYS A 595 17.45 35.58 -24.29
N ARG A 596 17.32 36.88 -24.17
CA ARG A 596 16.30 37.56 -23.34
C ARG A 596 14.87 37.10 -23.64
N GLU A 597 14.59 36.75 -24.89
CA GLU A 597 13.29 36.27 -25.35
C GLU A 597 12.87 34.96 -24.69
N LEU A 598 13.82 34.11 -24.37
CA LEU A 598 13.59 32.77 -23.80
C LEU A 598 13.53 32.79 -22.28
N LYS A 599 13.92 33.90 -21.64
CA LYS A 599 13.87 34.05 -20.16
C LYS A 599 14.55 32.91 -19.44
N GLY A 600 15.73 32.50 -19.88
CA GLY A 600 16.55 31.45 -19.31
C GLY A 600 17.68 31.99 -18.45
N ALA A 601 18.30 31.09 -17.65
CA ALA A 601 19.57 31.36 -17.01
C ALA A 601 20.48 30.12 -17.05
N ASN A 602 21.78 30.35 -17.05
CA ASN A 602 22.77 29.30 -16.92
C ASN A 602 23.11 29.06 -15.46
N VAL A 603 23.16 27.81 -15.09
CA VAL A 603 23.63 27.31 -13.79
C VAL A 603 24.56 26.13 -14.00
N HIS A 604 25.46 25.87 -13.05
CA HIS A 604 26.40 24.79 -13.23
C HIS A 604 26.80 24.11 -11.92
N PHE A 605 27.23 22.87 -12.05
CA PHE A 605 27.95 22.16 -11.00
C PHE A 605 29.45 22.26 -11.27
N ALA A 606 30.23 22.62 -10.26
CA ALA A 606 31.67 22.75 -10.37
C ALA A 606 32.38 21.44 -10.08
N ASP A 607 33.38 21.13 -10.89
CA ASP A 607 34.33 20.05 -10.62
C ASP A 607 35.44 20.62 -9.74
N LEU A 608 35.71 20.00 -8.59
CA LEU A 608 36.80 20.36 -7.69
C LEU A 608 37.97 19.42 -7.90
N PRO A 609 39.03 19.85 -8.58
CA PRO A 609 40.22 19.03 -8.72
C PRO A 609 40.93 18.87 -7.37
N THR A 610 41.13 17.64 -6.93
CA THR A 610 41.93 17.30 -5.76
C THR A 610 43.19 16.57 -6.19
N ALA A 611 44.16 16.42 -5.27
CA ALA A 611 45.40 15.70 -5.56
C ALA A 611 45.16 14.20 -5.87
N GLU A 612 44.02 13.64 -5.45
CA GLU A 612 43.63 12.24 -5.61
C GLU A 612 42.66 11.98 -6.75
N GLY A 613 42.18 13.02 -7.46
CA GLY A 613 41.22 12.91 -8.55
C GLY A 613 40.22 14.07 -8.63
N LEU A 614 39.04 13.81 -9.19
CA LEU A 614 37.92 14.74 -9.21
C LEU A 614 37.02 14.51 -8.00
N ASN A 615 36.76 15.57 -7.26
CA ASN A 615 35.72 15.59 -6.25
C ASN A 615 34.57 16.52 -6.71
N PHE A 616 33.37 16.20 -6.29
CA PHE A 616 32.17 16.97 -6.62
C PHE A 616 31.54 17.44 -5.30
N ASP A 617 31.25 18.73 -5.20
CA ASP A 617 30.55 19.27 -4.03
C ASP A 617 29.01 19.26 -4.18
N TYR A 618 28.54 18.95 -5.39
CA TYR A 618 27.11 18.88 -5.74
C TYR A 618 26.31 20.16 -5.46
N HIS A 619 26.98 21.32 -5.33
CA HIS A 619 26.33 22.62 -5.16
C HIS A 619 26.09 23.30 -6.50
N LEU A 620 24.83 23.68 -6.72
CA LEU A 620 24.40 24.42 -7.89
C LEU A 620 24.87 25.88 -7.80
N ARG A 621 25.53 26.36 -8.84
CA ARG A 621 26.08 27.70 -8.91
C ARG A 621 25.54 28.47 -10.10
N PRO A 622 25.31 29.79 -9.97
CA PRO A 622 24.89 30.60 -11.10
C PRO A 622 26.01 30.76 -12.14
N GLY A 623 25.63 30.95 -13.39
CA GLY A 623 26.57 31.21 -14.50
C GLY A 623 27.02 29.95 -15.25
N LYS A 624 27.98 30.11 -16.15
CA LYS A 624 28.55 29.05 -16.98
C LYS A 624 29.76 28.41 -16.29
N VAL A 625 30.06 27.17 -16.67
CA VAL A 625 31.36 26.55 -16.35
C VAL A 625 32.46 27.30 -17.07
N GLU A 626 33.42 27.89 -16.36
CA GLU A 626 34.50 28.68 -16.94
C GLU A 626 35.61 27.82 -17.58
N HIS A 627 35.81 26.58 -17.07
CA HIS A 627 36.85 25.68 -17.55
C HIS A 627 36.41 24.22 -17.62
N SER A 628 36.62 23.59 -18.77
CA SER A 628 36.49 22.14 -18.91
C SER A 628 37.71 21.44 -18.23
N ASN A 629 37.46 20.60 -17.22
CA ASN A 629 38.52 19.87 -16.53
C ASN A 629 38.95 18.57 -17.25
N ALA A 630 38.39 18.27 -18.44
CA ALA A 630 38.70 17.04 -19.18
C ALA A 630 40.22 16.86 -19.42
N LEU A 631 40.88 17.96 -19.85
CA LEU A 631 42.35 17.93 -20.06
C LEU A 631 43.15 17.72 -18.78
N LYS A 632 42.67 18.21 -17.64
CA LYS A 632 43.32 17.98 -16.33
C LYS A 632 43.17 16.53 -15.89
N ILE A 633 42.03 15.91 -16.16
CA ILE A 633 41.77 14.48 -15.87
C ILE A 633 42.73 13.60 -16.67
N ILE A 634 42.85 13.87 -17.98
CA ILE A 634 43.73 13.13 -18.87
C ILE A 634 45.17 13.21 -18.38
N LYS A 635 45.61 14.39 -17.90
CA LYS A 635 46.93 14.57 -17.29
C LYS A 635 47.11 13.81 -15.96
N LEU A 636 46.05 13.80 -15.10
CA LEU A 636 46.08 13.08 -13.80
C LEU A 636 46.18 11.55 -13.98
N ILE A 637 45.58 11.01 -15.05
CA ILE A 637 45.64 9.58 -15.37
C ILE A 637 47.01 9.22 -16.02
N GLY A 638 47.87 10.22 -16.28
CA GLY A 638 49.22 10.00 -16.81
C GLY A 638 49.29 9.89 -18.34
N ILE A 639 48.23 10.29 -19.06
CA ILE A 639 48.27 10.34 -20.53
C ILE A 639 48.99 11.63 -20.95
N PRO A 640 50.15 11.54 -21.64
CA PRO A 640 50.86 12.74 -22.09
C PRO A 640 50.03 13.48 -23.15
N LEU A 641 49.66 14.71 -22.85
CA LEU A 641 49.09 15.61 -23.81
C LEU A 641 50.22 16.43 -24.41
N ASN A 642 50.53 16.22 -25.69
CA ASN A 642 51.48 17.02 -26.45
C ASN A 642 50.90 18.39 -26.77
#